data_053c7852bb286413be5e430e63f8c304
#
_entry.id   053c7852bb286413be5e430e63f8c304
#
_cell.length_a   1.000
_cell.length_b   1.000
_cell.length_c   1.000
_cell.angle_alpha   90.00
_cell.angle_beta   90.00
_cell.angle_gamma   90.00
#
_symmetry.space_group_name_H-M   'P 1'
#
loop_
_entity.id
_entity.type
_entity.pdbx_description
1 polymer ?
#
loop_
_entity_poly.entity_id
_entity_poly.type
_entity_poly.pdbx_seq_one_letter_code
_entity_poly.pdbx_strand_id
1 'polypeptide(L)'
;MRRIFNTLGELTKSRIFVIGALFTFLFALLVQRVFVLQVIEGQTYFDSFTYRIQKDTELPSSRGTIYDRNGKVLAYNRLANSITIEDNSLLKTNAQKNDMIAHLIRLIEDSGYEAIYNIPIRCYEDGTLEFTSTGNSRLRFIRNVYGKDSIDQLSEKQKSVTVEELVDYMFHGDDTTSMFGIDDSYSLQEGLKIAAVRYELFMKRYEQYLSVTVTSDVSDTLVAKIKENTAELPGVAIEQDYIRQYEDSVYFSNITGYCGEISEEELEERKKAGDTTYTSGDIVGKTGLEKSFESELHGEKGKQTVYVDSLGSILEVAERTEPSPGNNLYLTIDKDYQIQAYNLLEEEIAGILLQKLTSGGENGISIDQVYAALIKNGIIDLDHLKDKDATELEKSIYAIYQSQENSSFDSIRRLLDGSNRNSYNDCSVIEREYIELIENIITNNGILDSSSLSSNDEIYQQWVTGKTSLYDYLHYAIGKGAVSLSALDISEVFLGSDEIYSAMTEFILLELSETSSFSKIVYTSMLEQGLITGDQICMLLYDQNVFEKDGDYENLVNGVIDAYNFICIKIQNLEITPAMLALDPCSGSLVATDPKTGEVLALVSYPSYDANRIDDDDYFLSLLENASLPLYNRATMQKTAPGSTFKMLTAAAGLEEGVIAPDTYITDLIVFDKVQPSASCWSTQVSHGSIEVTDAIKESCNYFFYEVGYRLGQDQNGKYNPEYGIQRLRNYMALFGFDRTSGIELEESDPNMSDMDPVLSAIGQARNSYTPSQLARYITAVASRGDLYNLSVLDKLTNSKDQLIKDYTPEIIEHIDFKESTWNAIFEGMYKVIGNSSFNSVFADLDIEVAGKSGTAQENEKRPDHGLFVSFAPYDDPQITVTVVLPFGYGSYNSGSVAKNMLSYVFHENVASNGKRQAANVDGNTVSD
;
A
#
# COMPACT_ATOMS: atom_id res chain seq x y z
N MET A 1 -43.90 85.70 49.62
CA MET A 1 -44.16 85.39 48.23
C MET A 1 -43.93 86.51 47.25
N ARG A 2 -44.51 87.74 47.40
CA ARG A 2 -44.32 88.90 46.50
C ARG A 2 -42.88 89.35 46.29
N ARG A 3 -41.98 89.26 47.32
CA ARG A 3 -40.53 89.62 47.19
C ARG A 3 -39.78 88.64 46.38
N ILE A 4 -40.09 87.34 46.47
CA ILE A 4 -39.44 86.27 45.72
C ILE A 4 -39.82 86.33 44.24
N PHE A 5 -41.08 86.62 43.93
CA PHE A 5 -41.53 86.82 42.57
C PHE A 5 -40.92 88.09 41.87
N ASN A 6 -40.71 89.20 42.64
CA ASN A 6 -40.01 90.35 42.06
C ASN A 6 -38.52 90.15 41.81
N THR A 7 -37.85 89.45 42.70
CA THR A 7 -36.46 89.03 42.49
C THR A 7 -36.29 88.06 41.38
N LEU A 8 -37.16 87.08 41.19
CA LEU A 8 -37.17 86.18 40.05
C LEU A 8 -37.45 86.97 38.74
N GLY A 9 -38.32 87.93 38.73
CA GLY A 9 -38.61 88.85 37.62
C GLY A 9 -37.43 89.72 37.22
N GLU A 10 -36.58 90.16 38.11
CA GLU A 10 -35.33 90.81 37.76
C GLU A 10 -34.24 89.95 37.33
N LEU A 11 -34.12 88.72 37.86
CA LEU A 11 -33.18 87.72 37.47
C LEU A 11 -33.43 87.22 36.03
N THR A 12 -34.70 87.07 35.62
CA THR A 12 -35.06 86.74 34.23
C THR A 12 -34.75 87.77 33.17
N LYS A 13 -34.54 89.06 33.61
CA LYS A 13 -34.09 90.14 32.74
C LYS A 13 -32.57 90.18 32.55
N SER A 14 -31.81 89.49 33.40
CA SER A 14 -30.36 89.37 33.29
C SER A 14 -30.00 88.46 32.17
N ARG A 15 -29.32 88.93 31.11
CA ARG A 15 -28.84 88.08 30.00
C ARG A 15 -27.96 86.93 30.49
N ILE A 16 -27.17 87.17 31.56
CA ILE A 16 -26.30 86.13 32.11
C ILE A 16 -27.12 85.05 32.83
N PHE A 17 -28.20 85.40 33.54
CA PHE A 17 -29.09 84.43 34.16
C PHE A 17 -29.85 83.57 33.16
N VAL A 18 -30.34 84.20 32.10
CA VAL A 18 -31.04 83.44 30.99
C VAL A 18 -30.10 82.50 30.26
N ILE A 19 -28.87 82.99 29.99
CA ILE A 19 -27.85 82.06 29.36
C ILE A 19 -27.46 80.94 30.33
N GLY A 20 -27.26 81.23 31.62
CA GLY A 20 -26.97 80.28 32.67
C GLY A 20 -28.07 79.22 32.84
N ALA A 21 -29.34 79.70 32.88
CA ALA A 21 -30.50 78.76 32.93
C ALA A 21 -30.62 77.86 31.65
N LEU A 22 -30.33 78.46 30.45
CA LEU A 22 -30.31 77.74 29.22
C LEU A 22 -29.20 76.65 29.20
N PHE A 23 -28.01 76.99 29.64
CA PHE A 23 -26.91 76.04 29.76
C PHE A 23 -27.20 74.91 30.78
N THR A 24 -27.77 75.27 31.95
CA THR A 24 -28.18 74.28 32.95
C THR A 24 -29.28 73.36 32.42
N PHE A 25 -30.22 73.89 31.65
CA PHE A 25 -31.25 73.09 31.00
C PHE A 25 -30.67 72.16 29.93
N LEU A 26 -29.77 72.67 29.09
CA LEU A 26 -29.08 71.85 28.05
C LEU A 26 -28.18 70.83 28.74
N PHE A 27 -27.50 71.19 29.85
CA PHE A 27 -26.72 70.20 30.60
C PHE A 27 -27.59 69.10 31.22
N ALA A 28 -28.76 69.50 31.78
CA ALA A 28 -29.71 68.51 32.31
C ALA A 28 -30.26 67.54 31.22
N LEU A 29 -30.49 68.09 30.01
CA LEU A 29 -30.86 67.27 28.87
C LEU A 29 -29.72 66.27 28.44
N LEU A 30 -28.49 66.73 28.42
CA LEU A 30 -27.31 65.93 28.18
C LEU A 30 -27.17 64.83 29.23
N VAL A 31 -27.27 65.13 30.52
CA VAL A 31 -27.22 64.16 31.61
C VAL A 31 -28.37 63.16 31.49
N GLN A 32 -29.58 63.63 31.20
CA GLN A 32 -30.70 62.76 30.94
C GLN A 32 -30.45 61.81 29.76
N ARG A 33 -29.87 62.31 28.64
CA ARG A 33 -29.59 61.48 27.47
C ARG A 33 -28.48 60.47 27.76
N VAL A 34 -27.44 60.90 28.48
CA VAL A 34 -26.38 59.96 28.94
C VAL A 34 -26.95 58.89 29.89
N PHE A 35 -27.84 59.31 30.85
CA PHE A 35 -28.48 58.31 31.71
C PHE A 35 -29.34 57.32 30.96
N VAL A 36 -30.12 57.75 29.97
CA VAL A 36 -30.91 56.87 29.10
C VAL A 36 -30.01 55.91 28.34
N LEU A 37 -28.92 56.43 27.73
CA LEU A 37 -28.00 55.61 26.93
C LEU A 37 -27.19 54.65 27.78
N GLN A 38 -26.78 55.04 29.03
CA GLN A 38 -25.90 54.17 29.82
C GLN A 38 -26.65 53.25 30.82
N VAL A 39 -27.82 53.71 31.34
CA VAL A 39 -28.51 52.97 32.41
C VAL A 39 -29.82 52.31 31.92
N ILE A 40 -30.58 52.95 31.02
CA ILE A 40 -31.84 52.40 30.54
C ILE A 40 -31.64 51.54 29.27
N GLU A 41 -30.86 52.07 28.32
CA GLU A 41 -30.57 51.39 27.04
C GLU A 41 -29.21 50.73 27.03
N GLY A 42 -28.39 50.90 28.11
CA GLY A 42 -27.02 50.38 28.21
C GLY A 42 -26.93 48.86 27.98
N GLN A 43 -27.86 48.10 28.52
CA GLN A 43 -27.92 46.67 28.32
C GLN A 43 -28.25 46.34 26.86
N THR A 44 -29.18 47.05 26.24
CA THR A 44 -29.55 46.87 24.83
C THR A 44 -28.41 47.25 23.88
N TYR A 45 -27.66 48.30 24.22
CA TYR A 45 -26.42 48.67 23.50
C TYR A 45 -25.27 47.70 23.78
N PHE A 46 -25.14 47.17 24.99
CA PHE A 46 -24.15 46.14 25.34
C PHE A 46 -24.48 44.83 24.60
N ASP A 47 -25.73 44.41 24.56
CA ASP A 47 -26.17 43.23 23.82
C ASP A 47 -26.10 43.41 22.31
N SER A 48 -26.25 44.63 21.79
CA SER A 48 -26.05 44.96 20.36
C SER A 48 -24.58 45.17 20.00
N PHE A 49 -23.69 45.38 20.96
CA PHE A 49 -22.22 45.44 20.81
C PHE A 49 -21.52 44.12 21.15
N THR A 50 -22.27 43.05 21.34
CA THR A 50 -21.68 41.70 21.25
C THR A 50 -21.10 41.59 19.85
N TYR A 51 -19.79 41.52 19.73
CA TYR A 51 -19.13 41.31 18.44
C TYR A 51 -19.72 40.09 17.79
N ARG A 52 -20.59 40.24 16.79
CA ARG A 52 -21.02 39.14 15.94
C ARG A 52 -19.96 39.00 14.89
N ILE A 53 -19.18 37.93 14.99
CA ILE A 53 -18.25 37.55 13.94
C ILE A 53 -19.04 36.67 12.98
N GLN A 54 -19.11 37.06 11.72
CA GLN A 54 -19.65 36.22 10.65
C GLN A 54 -18.59 35.19 10.32
N LYS A 55 -18.93 33.92 10.38
CA LYS A 55 -18.08 32.82 10.01
C LYS A 55 -18.80 31.98 8.95
N ASP A 56 -18.15 31.74 7.83
CA ASP A 56 -18.59 30.80 6.83
C ASP A 56 -17.91 29.46 7.12
N THR A 57 -18.70 28.42 7.36
CA THR A 57 -18.24 27.05 7.61
C THR A 57 -18.72 26.14 6.51
N GLU A 58 -17.86 25.25 6.04
CA GLU A 58 -18.26 24.16 5.17
C GLU A 58 -18.91 23.05 6.00
N LEU A 59 -19.92 22.43 5.43
CA LEU A 59 -20.57 21.24 5.98
C LEU A 59 -20.08 20.05 5.16
N PRO A 60 -19.41 19.06 5.81
CA PRO A 60 -18.90 17.90 5.10
C PRO A 60 -20.04 17.11 4.45
N SER A 61 -19.80 16.62 3.26
CA SER A 61 -20.70 15.68 2.60
C SER A 61 -20.34 14.25 3.02
N SER A 62 -21.33 13.37 3.03
CA SER A 62 -21.04 11.94 3.18
C SER A 62 -20.63 11.36 1.84
N ARG A 63 -19.54 10.58 1.84
CA ARG A 63 -19.07 9.85 0.66
C ARG A 63 -20.06 8.72 0.30
N GLY A 64 -20.19 8.38 -0.99
CA GLY A 64 -21.07 7.30 -1.45
C GLY A 64 -20.70 5.94 -0.86
N THR A 65 -21.67 5.07 -0.69
CA THR A 65 -21.45 3.69 -0.19
C THR A 65 -21.07 2.77 -1.34
N ILE A 66 -20.14 1.84 -1.09
CA ILE A 66 -19.76 0.79 -2.04
C ILE A 66 -20.40 -0.52 -1.60
N TYR A 67 -21.11 -1.17 -2.51
CA TYR A 67 -21.81 -2.42 -2.29
C TYR A 67 -21.26 -3.53 -3.20
N ASP A 68 -21.37 -4.77 -2.76
CA ASP A 68 -21.22 -5.94 -3.63
C ASP A 68 -22.42 -6.11 -4.57
N ARG A 69 -22.38 -7.11 -5.46
CA ARG A 69 -23.48 -7.41 -6.40
C ARG A 69 -24.80 -7.76 -5.72
N ASN A 70 -24.76 -8.24 -4.47
CA ASN A 70 -25.92 -8.66 -3.68
C ASN A 70 -26.43 -7.55 -2.75
N GLY A 71 -25.82 -6.35 -2.81
CA GLY A 71 -26.14 -5.21 -1.95
C GLY A 71 -25.55 -5.31 -0.53
N LYS A 72 -24.56 -6.19 -0.30
CA LYS A 72 -23.80 -6.21 0.96
C LYS A 72 -22.82 -5.04 0.97
N VAL A 73 -22.73 -4.33 2.09
CA VAL A 73 -21.85 -3.20 2.24
C VAL A 73 -20.39 -3.64 2.23
N LEU A 74 -19.55 -2.90 1.48
CA LEU A 74 -18.09 -3.05 1.46
C LEU A 74 -17.39 -1.82 2.03
N ALA A 75 -17.88 -0.61 1.71
CA ALA A 75 -17.37 0.64 2.29
C ALA A 75 -18.51 1.62 2.53
N TYR A 76 -18.52 2.25 3.71
CA TYR A 76 -19.54 3.21 4.12
C TYR A 76 -18.97 4.29 5.02
N ASN A 77 -19.78 5.30 5.35
CA ASN A 77 -19.37 6.33 6.29
C ASN A 77 -20.09 6.15 7.61
N ARG A 78 -19.32 6.22 8.68
CA ARG A 78 -19.83 6.30 10.04
C ARG A 78 -19.69 7.73 10.55
N LEU A 79 -20.76 8.26 11.12
CA LEU A 79 -20.72 9.57 11.78
C LEU A 79 -19.92 9.41 13.09
N ALA A 80 -18.95 10.27 13.28
CA ALA A 80 -18.10 10.30 14.46
C ALA A 80 -18.00 11.73 15.01
N ASN A 81 -17.71 11.86 16.31
CA ASN A 81 -17.39 13.14 16.93
C ASN A 81 -15.87 13.31 16.91
N SER A 82 -15.42 14.49 16.47
CA SER A 82 -14.02 14.90 16.49
C SER A 82 -13.85 16.10 17.43
N ILE A 83 -12.73 16.14 18.15
CA ILE A 83 -12.35 17.29 18.97
C ILE A 83 -11.40 18.14 18.13
N THR A 84 -11.80 19.37 17.88
CA THR A 84 -11.03 20.33 17.09
C THR A 84 -10.58 21.51 17.93
N ILE A 85 -9.49 22.16 17.50
CA ILE A 85 -8.96 23.36 18.12
C ILE A 85 -8.71 24.44 17.08
N GLU A 86 -9.06 25.69 17.41
CA GLU A 86 -8.73 26.87 16.60
C GLU A 86 -7.76 27.79 17.39
N ASP A 87 -6.92 28.56 16.67
CA ASP A 87 -6.05 29.54 17.32
C ASP A 87 -6.90 30.73 17.85
N ASN A 88 -7.17 30.72 19.17
CA ASN A 88 -8.09 31.64 19.79
C ASN A 88 -7.37 32.91 20.28
N SER A 89 -7.87 34.07 19.85
CA SER A 89 -7.36 35.41 20.25
C SER A 89 -7.48 35.72 21.74
N LEU A 90 -8.20 34.93 22.53
CA LEU A 90 -8.30 35.09 24.00
C LEU A 90 -7.00 34.66 24.70
N LEU A 91 -6.25 33.72 24.13
CA LEU A 91 -4.97 33.25 24.66
C LEU A 91 -3.83 34.04 24.03
N LYS A 92 -3.29 35.00 24.82
CA LYS A 92 -2.32 36.02 24.31
C LYS A 92 -0.87 35.55 24.40
N THR A 93 -0.55 34.58 25.23
CA THR A 93 0.81 34.13 25.46
C THR A 93 0.98 32.65 25.10
N ASN A 94 2.19 32.26 24.68
CA ASN A 94 2.52 30.86 24.43
C ASN A 94 2.24 29.99 25.66
N ALA A 95 2.60 30.41 26.86
CA ALA A 95 2.33 29.69 28.09
C ALA A 95 0.84 29.36 28.26
N GLN A 96 -0.06 30.35 28.07
CA GLN A 96 -1.50 30.12 28.16
C GLN A 96 -2.00 29.10 27.11
N LYS A 97 -1.47 29.20 25.88
CA LYS A 97 -1.83 28.25 24.83
C LYS A 97 -1.33 26.83 25.15
N ASN A 98 -0.10 26.69 25.60
CA ASN A 98 0.52 25.41 25.95
C ASN A 98 -0.17 24.77 27.17
N ASP A 99 -0.50 25.54 28.23
CA ASP A 99 -1.23 25.02 29.40
C ASP A 99 -2.62 24.48 29.00
N MET A 100 -3.33 25.20 28.13
CA MET A 100 -4.64 24.78 27.64
C MET A 100 -4.53 23.52 26.78
N ILE A 101 -3.55 23.46 25.86
CA ILE A 101 -3.32 22.30 25.02
C ILE A 101 -2.91 21.09 25.88
N ALA A 102 -2.02 21.25 26.85
CA ALA A 102 -1.63 20.20 27.77
C ALA A 102 -2.85 19.67 28.58
N HIS A 103 -3.76 20.59 29.00
CA HIS A 103 -4.97 20.17 29.68
C HIS A 103 -5.90 19.38 28.75
N LEU A 104 -6.06 19.81 27.50
CA LEU A 104 -6.85 19.10 26.48
C LEU A 104 -6.28 17.70 26.23
N ILE A 105 -4.97 17.57 25.99
CA ILE A 105 -4.28 16.30 25.75
C ILE A 105 -4.52 15.33 26.93
N ARG A 106 -4.36 15.78 28.17
CA ARG A 106 -4.61 14.95 29.35
C ARG A 106 -6.06 14.44 29.41
N LEU A 107 -7.04 15.28 29.11
CA LEU A 107 -8.46 14.85 29.10
C LEU A 107 -8.72 13.77 28.03
N ILE A 108 -8.06 13.90 26.89
CA ILE A 108 -8.12 12.92 25.78
C ILE A 108 -7.48 11.61 26.23
N GLU A 109 -6.24 11.63 26.72
CA GLU A 109 -5.48 10.44 27.14
C GLU A 109 -6.08 9.75 28.36
N ASP A 110 -6.55 10.48 29.36
CA ASP A 110 -7.29 9.94 30.53
C ASP A 110 -8.60 9.23 30.14
N SER A 111 -9.05 9.44 28.92
CA SER A 111 -10.24 8.79 28.35
C SER A 111 -9.92 7.64 27.41
N GLY A 112 -8.64 7.29 27.25
CA GLY A 112 -8.15 6.18 26.43
C GLY A 112 -8.05 6.52 24.93
N TYR A 113 -7.94 7.80 24.59
CA TYR A 113 -7.72 8.25 23.21
C TYR A 113 -6.33 8.89 23.09
N GLU A 114 -5.82 8.96 21.88
CA GLU A 114 -4.58 9.66 21.58
C GLU A 114 -4.85 11.01 20.95
N ALA A 115 -4.01 12.00 21.27
CA ALA A 115 -4.00 13.28 20.59
C ALA A 115 -3.13 13.21 19.34
N ILE A 116 -3.46 13.99 18.32
CA ILE A 116 -2.72 14.08 17.05
C ILE A 116 -1.22 14.29 17.29
N TYR A 117 -0.40 13.50 16.59
CA TYR A 117 1.05 13.55 16.65
C TYR A 117 1.65 13.48 15.24
N ASN A 118 1.41 14.50 14.41
CA ASN A 118 1.82 14.57 13.01
C ASN A 118 3.21 15.19 12.80
N ILE A 119 4.12 15.06 13.77
CA ILE A 119 5.50 15.47 13.60
C ILE A 119 6.38 14.22 13.42
N PRO A 120 7.29 14.20 12.43
CA PRO A 120 8.13 13.02 12.17
C PRO A 120 9.33 12.95 13.14
N ILE A 121 9.03 12.92 14.44
CA ILE A 121 10.01 12.80 15.52
C ILE A 121 9.50 11.76 16.50
N ARG A 122 10.26 10.72 16.75
CA ARG A 122 10.00 9.72 17.78
C ARG A 122 10.80 10.08 19.04
N CYS A 123 10.15 9.97 20.20
CA CYS A 123 10.80 10.08 21.49
C CYS A 123 10.74 8.74 22.21
N TYR A 124 11.89 8.13 22.46
CA TYR A 124 11.99 6.89 23.23
C TYR A 124 11.84 7.15 24.72
N GLU A 125 11.52 6.11 25.49
CA GLU A 125 11.35 6.24 26.95
C GLU A 125 12.59 6.71 27.70
N ASP A 126 13.77 6.49 27.15
CA ASP A 126 15.03 6.98 27.72
C ASP A 126 15.29 8.45 27.43
N GLY A 127 14.44 9.08 26.63
CA GLY A 127 14.55 10.50 26.21
C GLY A 127 15.38 10.68 24.95
N THR A 128 15.79 9.62 24.28
CA THR A 128 16.44 9.70 22.96
C THR A 128 15.42 10.15 21.92
N LEU A 129 15.84 11.02 21.01
CA LEU A 129 15.02 11.53 19.91
C LEU A 129 15.52 10.98 18.58
N GLU A 130 14.59 10.70 17.66
CA GLU A 130 14.89 10.22 16.32
C GLU A 130 13.95 10.86 15.30
N PHE A 131 14.46 11.19 14.09
CA PHE A 131 13.59 11.52 12.97
C PHE A 131 13.00 10.24 12.38
N THR A 132 11.67 10.15 12.25
CA THR A 132 10.99 9.04 11.58
C THR A 132 10.92 9.21 10.06
N SER A 133 11.41 10.33 9.52
CA SER A 133 11.45 10.62 8.08
C SER A 133 12.87 10.92 7.61
N THR A 134 13.18 10.56 6.36
CA THR A 134 14.49 10.74 5.74
C THR A 134 14.41 11.58 4.46
N GLY A 135 15.55 12.01 3.94
CA GLY A 135 15.68 12.67 2.64
C GLY A 135 14.80 13.93 2.49
N ASN A 136 14.10 14.05 1.36
CA ASN A 136 13.26 15.21 1.08
C ASN A 136 12.06 15.37 2.02
N SER A 137 11.53 14.30 2.59
CA SER A 137 10.43 14.38 3.56
C SER A 137 10.89 15.07 4.84
N ARG A 138 12.05 14.67 5.39
CA ARG A 138 12.69 15.34 6.52
C ARG A 138 12.97 16.81 6.21
N LEU A 139 13.52 17.12 5.05
CA LEU A 139 13.80 18.52 4.66
C LEU A 139 12.53 19.36 4.52
N ARG A 140 11.42 18.80 4.06
CA ARG A 140 10.11 19.48 4.02
C ARG A 140 9.62 19.81 5.43
N PHE A 141 9.72 18.88 6.37
CA PHE A 141 9.36 19.13 7.77
C PHE A 141 10.23 20.25 8.37
N ILE A 142 11.56 20.16 8.22
CA ILE A 142 12.50 21.21 8.67
C ILE A 142 12.14 22.57 8.05
N ARG A 143 11.89 22.61 6.72
CA ARG A 143 11.42 23.81 6.02
C ARG A 143 10.18 24.41 6.67
N ASN A 144 9.20 23.57 6.97
CA ASN A 144 7.93 24.01 7.57
C ASN A 144 8.14 24.58 8.97
N VAL A 145 8.93 23.92 9.81
CA VAL A 145 9.26 24.41 11.18
C VAL A 145 9.95 25.77 11.12
N TYR A 146 10.89 25.97 10.19
CA TYR A 146 11.54 27.29 9.99
C TYR A 146 10.68 28.29 9.21
N GLY A 147 9.46 27.91 8.82
CA GLY A 147 8.52 28.80 8.11
C GLY A 147 9.01 29.29 6.75
N LYS A 148 9.74 28.44 6.00
CA LYS A 148 10.25 28.75 4.66
C LYS A 148 9.29 28.25 3.58
N ASP A 149 9.28 28.93 2.42
CA ASP A 149 8.40 28.56 1.31
C ASP A 149 8.96 27.39 0.47
N SER A 150 10.29 27.22 0.44
CA SER A 150 10.96 26.13 -0.30
C SER A 150 12.18 25.59 0.46
N ILE A 151 12.58 24.36 0.15
CA ILE A 151 13.78 23.70 0.71
C ILE A 151 15.04 24.51 0.37
N ASP A 152 15.09 25.14 -0.81
CA ASP A 152 16.22 25.96 -1.24
C ASP A 152 16.44 27.24 -0.41
N GLN A 153 15.43 27.65 0.36
CA GLN A 153 15.55 28.77 1.29
C GLN A 153 16.13 28.37 2.66
N LEU A 154 16.30 27.10 2.91
CA LEU A 154 17.01 26.62 4.11
C LEU A 154 18.51 26.88 3.95
N SER A 155 19.14 27.38 5.01
CA SER A 155 20.61 27.42 5.09
C SER A 155 21.16 26.02 5.29
N GLU A 156 22.44 25.80 4.93
CA GLU A 156 23.11 24.50 5.14
C GLU A 156 23.06 24.05 6.61
N LYS A 157 23.19 24.98 7.57
CA LYS A 157 23.03 24.68 8.99
C LYS A 157 21.60 24.20 9.33
N GLN A 158 20.58 24.72 8.67
CA GLN A 158 19.19 24.28 8.89
C GLN A 158 18.90 22.93 8.23
N LYS A 159 19.53 22.62 7.09
CA LYS A 159 19.40 21.32 6.44
C LYS A 159 20.04 20.19 7.24
N SER A 160 21.16 20.49 7.93
CA SER A 160 21.94 19.54 8.74
C SER A 160 21.61 19.59 10.24
N VAL A 161 20.46 20.19 10.62
CA VAL A 161 20.04 20.30 12.02
C VAL A 161 19.78 18.90 12.62
N THR A 162 20.27 18.66 13.84
CA THR A 162 19.94 17.42 14.57
C THR A 162 18.51 17.45 15.07
N VAL A 163 17.96 16.30 15.43
CA VAL A 163 16.59 16.22 15.96
C VAL A 163 16.48 17.01 17.28
N GLU A 164 17.50 16.95 18.16
CA GLU A 164 17.53 17.66 19.42
C GLU A 164 17.58 19.19 19.21
N GLU A 165 18.40 19.66 18.27
CA GLU A 165 18.48 21.09 17.92
C GLU A 165 17.16 21.59 17.32
N LEU A 166 16.48 20.77 16.52
CA LEU A 166 15.19 21.13 15.92
C LEU A 166 14.09 21.18 16.98
N VAL A 167 14.04 20.21 17.89
CA VAL A 167 13.09 20.20 19.02
C VAL A 167 13.34 21.38 19.95
N ASP A 168 14.58 21.71 20.27
CA ASP A 168 14.93 22.90 21.06
C ASP A 168 14.45 24.17 20.37
N TYR A 169 14.64 24.28 19.05
CA TYR A 169 14.11 25.40 18.27
C TYR A 169 12.56 25.43 18.28
N MET A 170 11.88 24.32 18.16
CA MET A 170 10.42 24.25 18.25
C MET A 170 9.93 24.70 19.64
N PHE A 171 10.63 24.32 20.69
CA PHE A 171 10.24 24.67 22.07
C PHE A 171 10.56 26.12 22.39
N HIS A 172 11.78 26.56 22.15
CA HIS A 172 12.28 27.84 22.65
C HIS A 172 12.45 28.92 21.58
N GLY A 173 12.63 28.49 20.28
CA GLY A 173 12.94 29.44 19.22
C GLY A 173 14.42 29.80 19.15
N ASP A 174 14.72 30.98 18.62
CA ASP A 174 16.06 31.58 18.57
C ASP A 174 16.07 32.97 19.20
N ASP A 175 17.22 33.68 19.16
CA ASP A 175 17.39 35.05 19.68
C ASP A 175 16.39 36.07 19.10
N THR A 176 15.71 35.74 18.02
CA THR A 176 14.80 36.62 17.28
C THR A 176 13.35 36.16 17.30
N THR A 177 13.09 34.87 17.54
CA THR A 177 11.76 34.27 17.43
C THR A 177 11.54 33.33 18.61
N SER A 178 10.51 33.61 19.43
CA SER A 178 10.00 32.66 20.41
C SER A 178 9.03 31.72 19.70
N MET A 179 9.48 30.55 19.23
CA MET A 179 8.66 29.64 18.43
C MET A 179 7.40 29.23 19.21
N PHE A 180 7.33 28.05 19.80
CA PHE A 180 6.12 27.63 20.55
C PHE A 180 6.18 28.00 22.04
N GLY A 181 7.35 28.33 22.58
CA GLY A 181 7.54 28.79 23.98
C GLY A 181 7.08 27.74 24.98
N ILE A 182 7.49 26.47 24.75
CA ILE A 182 7.19 25.33 25.62
C ILE A 182 8.20 25.35 26.78
N ASP A 183 7.68 25.38 28.00
CA ASP A 183 8.48 25.53 29.21
C ASP A 183 9.07 24.17 29.65
N ASP A 184 10.29 24.16 30.20
CA ASP A 184 10.99 23.00 30.73
C ASP A 184 10.27 22.29 31.91
N SER A 185 9.16 22.86 32.39
CA SER A 185 8.32 22.17 33.39
C SER A 185 7.53 20.99 32.84
N TYR A 186 7.34 20.92 31.51
CA TYR A 186 6.76 19.75 30.85
C TYR A 186 7.86 18.66 30.64
N SER A 187 7.49 17.40 30.73
CA SER A 187 8.37 16.33 30.29
C SER A 187 8.61 16.43 28.76
N LEU A 188 9.72 15.85 28.27
CA LEU A 188 10.03 15.90 26.85
C LEU A 188 8.89 15.35 26.00
N GLN A 189 8.28 14.23 26.40
CA GLN A 189 7.13 13.63 25.71
C GLN A 189 5.89 14.54 25.74
N GLU A 190 5.55 15.12 26.88
CA GLU A 190 4.43 16.10 26.94
C GLU A 190 4.70 17.32 26.08
N GLY A 191 5.95 17.82 26.11
CA GLY A 191 6.37 18.95 25.29
C GLY A 191 6.24 18.69 23.80
N LEU A 192 6.61 17.50 23.34
CA LEU A 192 6.46 17.08 21.94
C LEU A 192 5.00 16.96 21.53
N LYS A 193 4.13 16.41 22.37
CA LYS A 193 2.68 16.36 22.10
C LYS A 193 2.07 17.77 21.98
N ILE A 194 2.47 18.67 22.85
CA ILE A 194 2.09 20.08 22.74
C ILE A 194 2.62 20.69 21.46
N ALA A 195 3.89 20.40 21.11
CA ALA A 195 4.53 20.90 19.90
C ALA A 195 3.84 20.39 18.64
N ALA A 196 3.35 19.15 18.61
CA ALA A 196 2.60 18.58 17.49
C ALA A 196 1.31 19.36 17.23
N VAL A 197 0.49 19.60 18.25
CA VAL A 197 -0.74 20.43 18.12
C VAL A 197 -0.38 21.88 17.73
N ARG A 198 0.67 22.46 18.32
CA ARG A 198 1.14 23.82 17.97
C ARG A 198 1.66 23.92 16.54
N TYR A 199 2.32 22.87 16.06
CA TYR A 199 2.80 22.78 14.67
C TYR A 199 1.65 22.81 13.68
N GLU A 200 0.60 22.04 13.89
CA GLU A 200 -0.59 22.05 13.03
C GLU A 200 -1.28 23.43 13.02
N LEU A 201 -1.43 24.05 14.18
CA LEU A 201 -1.95 25.43 14.25
C LEU A 201 -1.02 26.42 13.53
N PHE A 202 0.30 26.21 13.60
CA PHE A 202 1.28 27.06 12.93
C PHE A 202 1.23 26.87 11.40
N MET A 203 1.01 25.67 10.92
CA MET A 203 0.83 25.44 9.48
C MET A 203 -0.40 26.18 8.93
N LYS A 204 -1.48 26.28 9.72
CA LYS A 204 -2.70 27.04 9.40
C LYS A 204 -2.66 28.52 9.80
N ARG A 205 -1.49 29.09 10.13
CA ARG A 205 -1.35 30.48 10.64
C ARG A 205 -1.88 31.58 9.73
N TYR A 206 -1.99 31.34 8.45
CA TYR A 206 -2.59 32.29 7.48
C TYR A 206 -4.09 32.10 7.31
N GLU A 207 -4.63 30.99 7.79
CA GLU A 207 -6.02 30.58 7.74
C GLU A 207 -6.53 30.25 9.16
N GLN A 208 -6.31 31.16 10.11
CA GLN A 208 -6.56 30.96 11.56
C GLN A 208 -8.00 30.61 11.91
N TYR A 209 -8.92 30.75 10.96
CA TYR A 209 -10.32 30.35 11.11
C TYR A 209 -10.56 28.86 10.80
N LEU A 210 -9.56 28.14 10.30
CA LEU A 210 -9.65 26.70 10.11
C LEU A 210 -9.27 25.97 11.40
N SER A 211 -10.14 25.08 11.82
CA SER A 211 -9.89 24.21 12.96
C SER A 211 -8.82 23.14 12.63
N VAL A 212 -8.13 22.69 13.66
CA VAL A 212 -7.24 21.52 13.62
C VAL A 212 -7.91 20.40 14.40
N THR A 213 -8.04 19.23 13.82
CA THR A 213 -8.54 18.04 14.52
C THR A 213 -7.46 17.54 15.47
N VAL A 214 -7.76 17.49 16.77
CA VAL A 214 -6.83 17.00 17.80
C VAL A 214 -7.01 15.50 18.02
N THR A 215 -8.23 15.00 17.97
CA THR A 215 -8.54 13.57 17.99
C THR A 215 -9.90 13.34 17.34
N SER A 216 -10.07 12.21 16.71
CA SER A 216 -11.30 11.82 16.00
C SER A 216 -11.91 10.56 16.62
N ASP A 217 -13.13 10.23 16.24
CA ASP A 217 -13.84 9.03 16.66
C ASP A 217 -14.01 8.88 18.18
N VAL A 218 -14.31 9.99 18.82
CA VAL A 218 -14.42 10.02 20.27
C VAL A 218 -15.82 9.64 20.77
N SER A 219 -15.87 8.99 21.93
CA SER A 219 -17.12 8.61 22.57
C SER A 219 -17.90 9.80 23.12
N ASP A 220 -19.21 9.64 23.27
CA ASP A 220 -20.07 10.63 23.92
C ASP A 220 -19.61 10.96 25.35
N THR A 221 -18.91 10.06 26.01
CA THR A 221 -18.33 10.29 27.34
C THR A 221 -17.23 11.33 27.31
N LEU A 222 -16.30 11.25 26.36
CA LEU A 222 -15.26 12.26 26.20
C LEU A 222 -15.86 13.58 25.71
N VAL A 223 -16.82 13.53 24.78
CA VAL A 223 -17.60 14.71 24.35
C VAL A 223 -18.22 15.45 25.54
N ALA A 224 -18.84 14.71 26.48
CA ALA A 224 -19.42 15.32 27.69
C ALA A 224 -18.34 15.96 28.57
N LYS A 225 -17.20 15.30 28.80
CA LYS A 225 -16.06 15.85 29.57
C LYS A 225 -15.52 17.16 28.96
N ILE A 226 -15.34 17.19 27.64
CA ILE A 226 -14.88 18.43 26.96
C ILE A 226 -15.91 19.55 27.12
N LYS A 227 -17.21 19.26 26.94
CA LYS A 227 -18.29 20.25 27.15
C LYS A 227 -18.34 20.79 28.57
N GLU A 228 -18.09 19.96 29.58
CA GLU A 228 -18.02 20.38 30.98
C GLU A 228 -16.83 21.32 31.26
N ASN A 229 -15.74 21.16 30.54
CA ASN A 229 -14.51 21.95 30.68
C ASN A 229 -14.38 23.11 29.66
N THR A 230 -15.42 23.44 28.89
CA THR A 230 -15.38 24.47 27.83
C THR A 230 -14.82 25.82 28.29
N ALA A 231 -15.04 26.23 29.55
CA ALA A 231 -14.52 27.48 30.10
C ALA A 231 -12.98 27.50 30.22
N GLU A 232 -12.35 26.32 30.36
CA GLU A 232 -10.91 26.14 30.49
C GLU A 232 -10.24 25.79 29.13
N LEU A 233 -11.06 25.54 28.11
CA LEU A 233 -10.66 25.10 26.78
C LEU A 233 -11.13 26.09 25.68
N PRO A 234 -10.70 27.34 25.73
CA PRO A 234 -11.10 28.34 24.74
C PRO A 234 -10.53 28.01 23.35
N GLY A 235 -11.39 27.94 22.35
CA GLY A 235 -11.02 27.58 20.97
C GLY A 235 -11.16 26.08 20.67
N VAL A 236 -11.49 25.26 21.67
CA VAL A 236 -11.80 23.84 21.47
C VAL A 236 -13.27 23.69 21.11
N ALA A 237 -13.56 22.95 20.05
CA ALA A 237 -14.90 22.64 19.59
C ALA A 237 -15.09 21.12 19.40
N ILE A 238 -16.34 20.71 19.29
CA ILE A 238 -16.71 19.36 18.94
C ILE A 238 -17.39 19.45 17.58
N GLU A 239 -16.81 18.80 16.60
CA GLU A 239 -17.33 18.74 15.25
C GLU A 239 -17.78 17.30 14.96
N GLN A 240 -18.77 17.16 14.11
CA GLN A 240 -19.18 15.85 13.60
C GLN A 240 -18.64 15.70 12.20
N ASP A 241 -17.95 14.58 11.96
CA ASP A 241 -17.36 14.25 10.68
C ASP A 241 -17.70 12.82 10.30
N TYR A 242 -17.47 12.49 9.05
CA TYR A 242 -17.69 11.14 8.52
C TYR A 242 -16.36 10.40 8.42
N ILE A 243 -16.26 9.29 9.15
CA ILE A 243 -15.12 8.38 9.04
C ILE A 243 -15.47 7.30 8.04
N ARG A 244 -14.59 7.10 7.06
CA ARG A 244 -14.69 6.02 6.09
C ARG A 244 -14.40 4.69 6.75
N GLN A 245 -15.28 3.71 6.60
CA GLN A 245 -15.18 2.38 7.18
C GLN A 245 -15.28 1.33 6.07
N TYR A 246 -14.43 0.31 6.14
CA TYR A 246 -14.35 -0.79 5.17
C TYR A 246 -14.70 -2.11 5.87
N GLU A 247 -15.77 -2.75 5.42
CA GLU A 247 -16.17 -4.06 5.91
C GLU A 247 -15.30 -5.15 5.33
N ASP A 248 -14.82 -6.08 6.18
CA ASP A 248 -13.94 -7.17 5.77
C ASP A 248 -12.74 -6.70 4.94
N SER A 249 -12.18 -5.57 5.35
CA SER A 249 -11.23 -4.73 4.64
C SER A 249 -10.09 -5.50 3.93
N VAL A 250 -9.46 -6.44 4.62
CA VAL A 250 -8.32 -7.21 4.09
C VAL A 250 -8.66 -7.93 2.78
N TYR A 251 -9.90 -8.36 2.61
CA TYR A 251 -10.32 -9.06 1.40
C TYR A 251 -10.60 -8.14 0.21
N PHE A 252 -10.85 -6.84 0.46
CA PHE A 252 -11.33 -5.90 -0.55
C PHE A 252 -10.41 -4.72 -0.81
N SER A 253 -9.40 -4.45 0.02
CA SER A 253 -8.58 -3.24 -0.04
C SER A 253 -7.90 -3.04 -1.40
N ASN A 254 -7.51 -4.11 -2.10
CA ASN A 254 -6.96 -4.02 -3.44
C ASN A 254 -8.01 -3.67 -4.52
N ILE A 255 -9.32 -3.73 -4.20
CA ILE A 255 -10.42 -3.31 -5.07
C ILE A 255 -10.95 -1.94 -4.64
N THR A 256 -11.41 -1.82 -3.40
CA THR A 256 -11.96 -0.57 -2.88
C THR A 256 -10.91 0.53 -2.81
N GLY A 257 -9.69 0.18 -2.44
CA GLY A 257 -8.68 1.16 -2.06
C GLY A 257 -8.95 1.72 -0.67
N TYR A 258 -8.37 2.88 -0.40
CA TYR A 258 -8.55 3.65 0.84
C TYR A 258 -8.61 5.15 0.55
N CYS A 259 -9.11 5.90 1.53
CA CYS A 259 -9.14 7.36 1.54
C CYS A 259 -8.07 7.92 2.47
N GLY A 260 -7.60 9.12 2.20
CA GLY A 260 -6.67 9.86 3.05
C GLY A 260 -6.69 11.35 2.71
N GLU A 261 -6.00 12.17 3.50
CA GLU A 261 -5.93 13.61 3.24
C GLU A 261 -5.31 13.92 1.87
N ILE A 262 -5.86 14.93 1.18
CA ILE A 262 -5.34 15.39 -0.11
C ILE A 262 -3.94 16.00 0.08
N SER A 263 -2.97 15.54 -0.71
CA SER A 263 -1.61 16.10 -0.67
C SER A 263 -1.54 17.48 -1.34
N GLU A 264 -0.52 18.27 -1.02
CA GLU A 264 -0.26 19.56 -1.69
C GLU A 264 -0.13 19.39 -3.22
N GLU A 265 0.49 18.30 -3.66
CA GLU A 265 0.70 18.00 -5.08
C GLU A 265 -0.63 17.67 -5.77
N GLU A 266 -1.46 16.80 -5.20
CA GLU A 266 -2.80 16.46 -5.71
C GLU A 266 -3.70 17.69 -5.77
N LEU A 267 -3.65 18.54 -4.73
CA LEU A 267 -4.43 19.77 -4.69
C LEU A 267 -3.99 20.77 -5.76
N GLU A 268 -2.69 20.89 -6.01
CA GLU A 268 -2.18 21.73 -7.09
C GLU A 268 -2.55 21.19 -8.48
N GLU A 269 -2.49 19.88 -8.68
CA GLU A 269 -2.89 19.24 -9.94
C GLU A 269 -4.37 19.48 -10.24
N ARG A 270 -5.24 19.31 -9.25
CA ARG A 270 -6.68 19.59 -9.37
C ARG A 270 -6.94 21.06 -9.68
N LYS A 271 -6.27 21.99 -8.98
CA LYS A 271 -6.36 23.43 -9.27
C LYS A 271 -5.89 23.78 -10.69
N LYS A 272 -4.81 23.16 -11.17
CA LYS A 272 -4.32 23.31 -12.56
C LYS A 272 -5.33 22.76 -13.59
N ALA A 273 -6.04 21.69 -13.23
CA ALA A 273 -7.14 21.14 -14.04
C ALA A 273 -8.44 21.99 -13.99
N GLY A 274 -8.49 23.03 -13.15
CA GLY A 274 -9.65 23.91 -12.99
C GLY A 274 -10.65 23.44 -11.93
N ASP A 275 -10.34 22.38 -11.18
CA ASP A 275 -11.15 21.92 -10.07
C ASP A 275 -10.76 22.66 -8.79
N THR A 276 -11.67 23.47 -8.28
CA THR A 276 -11.51 24.28 -7.07
C THR A 276 -12.41 23.84 -5.93
N THR A 277 -13.00 22.65 -6.03
CA THR A 277 -13.91 22.09 -5.03
C THR A 277 -13.19 21.56 -3.80
N TYR A 278 -11.89 21.24 -3.96
CA TYR A 278 -11.06 20.67 -2.88
C TYR A 278 -10.25 21.75 -2.18
N THR A 279 -10.08 21.55 -0.88
CA THR A 279 -9.27 22.36 0.03
C THR A 279 -8.26 21.49 0.80
N SER A 280 -7.25 22.08 1.40
CA SER A 280 -6.31 21.36 2.26
C SER A 280 -7.08 20.71 3.43
N GLY A 281 -6.75 19.45 3.72
CA GLY A 281 -7.41 18.64 4.75
C GLY A 281 -8.64 17.86 4.26
N ASP A 282 -9.02 17.99 2.98
CA ASP A 282 -10.09 17.15 2.43
C ASP A 282 -9.66 15.70 2.28
N ILE A 283 -10.58 14.78 2.57
CA ILE A 283 -10.36 13.36 2.40
C ILE A 283 -10.71 12.94 0.98
N VAL A 284 -9.75 12.34 0.28
CA VAL A 284 -9.87 11.88 -1.10
C VAL A 284 -9.49 10.41 -1.24
N GLY A 285 -9.96 9.74 -2.27
CA GLY A 285 -9.52 8.37 -2.59
C GLY A 285 -8.07 8.33 -3.06
N LYS A 286 -7.26 7.49 -2.44
CA LYS A 286 -5.82 7.34 -2.72
C LYS A 286 -5.51 6.22 -3.69
N THR A 287 -6.24 5.12 -3.60
CA THR A 287 -6.05 3.93 -4.45
C THR A 287 -7.40 3.32 -4.80
N GLY A 288 -7.39 2.31 -5.66
CA GLY A 288 -8.57 1.50 -5.99
C GLY A 288 -9.76 2.29 -6.52
N LEU A 289 -10.96 1.78 -6.29
CA LEU A 289 -12.21 2.43 -6.72
C LEU A 289 -12.46 3.76 -6.01
N GLU A 290 -12.00 3.92 -4.78
CA GLU A 290 -12.06 5.20 -4.07
C GLU A 290 -11.38 6.31 -4.87
N LYS A 291 -10.23 6.03 -5.50
CA LYS A 291 -9.50 6.96 -6.36
C LYS A 291 -10.14 7.08 -7.74
N SER A 292 -10.43 5.96 -8.39
CA SER A 292 -10.94 5.94 -9.77
C SER A 292 -12.33 6.59 -9.90
N PHE A 293 -13.13 6.52 -8.83
CA PHE A 293 -14.49 7.08 -8.76
C PHE A 293 -14.63 8.21 -7.74
N GLU A 294 -13.53 8.92 -7.48
CA GLU A 294 -13.51 10.06 -6.55
C GLU A 294 -14.62 11.08 -6.87
N SER A 295 -14.82 11.44 -8.13
CA SER A 295 -15.81 12.44 -8.55
C SER A 295 -17.25 12.02 -8.27
N GLU A 296 -17.52 10.72 -8.31
CA GLU A 296 -18.85 10.15 -8.04
C GLU A 296 -19.08 9.93 -6.54
N LEU A 297 -18.04 9.48 -5.85
CA LEU A 297 -18.13 9.09 -4.45
C LEU A 297 -18.07 10.28 -3.48
N HIS A 298 -17.34 11.36 -3.81
CA HIS A 298 -17.02 12.44 -2.87
C HIS A 298 -18.25 13.24 -2.40
N GLY A 299 -19.26 13.43 -3.27
CA GLY A 299 -20.42 14.29 -2.99
C GLY A 299 -20.09 15.79 -3.04
N GLU A 300 -21.05 16.62 -2.66
CA GLU A 300 -20.90 18.07 -2.69
C GLU A 300 -21.02 18.64 -1.27
N LYS A 301 -20.05 19.42 -0.83
CA LYS A 301 -20.06 20.08 0.47
C LYS A 301 -21.21 21.07 0.59
N GLY A 302 -21.84 21.11 1.76
CA GLY A 302 -22.75 22.19 2.14
C GLY A 302 -21.98 23.42 2.62
N LYS A 303 -22.69 24.53 2.75
CA LYS A 303 -22.15 25.79 3.31
C LYS A 303 -23.09 26.34 4.35
N GLN A 304 -22.52 26.88 5.42
CA GLN A 304 -23.28 27.51 6.49
C GLN A 304 -22.59 28.81 6.89
N THR A 305 -23.35 29.90 6.88
CA THR A 305 -22.92 31.19 7.43
C THR A 305 -23.52 31.34 8.83
N VAL A 306 -22.68 31.40 9.83
CA VAL A 306 -23.09 31.56 11.22
C VAL A 306 -22.56 32.87 11.81
N TYR A 307 -23.33 33.47 12.72
CA TYR A 307 -22.83 34.49 13.59
C TYR A 307 -22.43 33.88 14.92
N VAL A 308 -21.16 34.08 15.32
CA VAL A 308 -20.60 33.58 16.57
C VAL A 308 -20.26 34.74 17.53
N ASP A 309 -20.27 34.45 18.83
CA ASP A 309 -19.78 35.35 19.85
C ASP A 309 -18.23 35.35 19.95
N SER A 310 -17.67 36.12 20.86
CA SER A 310 -16.23 36.16 21.09
C SER A 310 -15.63 34.85 21.65
N LEU A 311 -16.46 33.92 22.05
CA LEU A 311 -16.09 32.57 22.54
C LEU A 311 -16.26 31.48 21.48
N GLY A 312 -16.71 31.87 20.25
CA GLY A 312 -16.94 30.92 19.18
C GLY A 312 -18.33 30.23 19.22
N SER A 313 -19.20 30.60 20.20
CA SER A 313 -20.54 30.01 20.32
C SER A 313 -21.46 30.55 19.23
N ILE A 314 -22.15 29.68 18.51
CA ILE A 314 -23.10 30.05 17.45
C ILE A 314 -24.28 30.81 18.07
N LEU A 315 -24.46 32.08 17.68
CA LEU A 315 -25.57 32.92 18.06
C LEU A 315 -26.78 32.78 17.12
N GLU A 316 -26.49 32.65 15.81
CA GLU A 316 -27.50 32.61 14.76
C GLU A 316 -26.95 31.95 13.52
N VAL A 317 -27.73 31.14 12.82
CA VAL A 317 -27.44 30.61 11.49
C VAL A 317 -28.11 31.53 10.48
N ALA A 318 -27.31 32.27 9.70
CA ALA A 318 -27.82 33.25 8.75
C ALA A 318 -28.24 32.60 7.42
N GLU A 319 -27.42 31.66 6.92
CA GLU A 319 -27.69 30.94 5.68
C GLU A 319 -27.15 29.51 5.82
N ARG A 320 -27.85 28.56 5.21
CA ARG A 320 -27.41 27.15 5.21
C ARG A 320 -27.81 26.48 3.90
N THR A 321 -26.84 25.88 3.25
CA THR A 321 -27.01 24.97 2.14
C THR A 321 -26.60 23.56 2.60
N GLU A 322 -27.52 22.62 2.53
CA GLU A 322 -27.24 21.25 2.95
C GLU A 322 -26.25 20.56 2.01
N PRO A 323 -25.35 19.71 2.52
CA PRO A 323 -24.46 18.91 1.69
C PRO A 323 -25.24 17.89 0.85
N SER A 324 -24.72 17.54 -0.32
CA SER A 324 -25.26 16.50 -1.17
C SER A 324 -24.39 15.25 -1.07
N PRO A 325 -24.91 14.11 -0.58
CA PRO A 325 -24.16 12.87 -0.49
C PRO A 325 -23.63 12.41 -1.84
N GLY A 326 -22.49 11.75 -1.84
CA GLY A 326 -21.93 11.10 -3.01
C GLY A 326 -22.81 9.95 -3.51
N ASN A 327 -22.53 9.51 -4.72
CA ASN A 327 -23.26 8.44 -5.39
C ASN A 327 -22.79 7.07 -4.89
N ASN A 328 -23.69 6.10 -4.82
CA ASN A 328 -23.37 4.74 -4.40
C ASN A 328 -22.89 3.90 -5.59
N LEU A 329 -21.84 3.12 -5.39
CA LEU A 329 -21.33 2.14 -6.34
C LEU A 329 -21.82 0.74 -5.99
N TYR A 330 -22.32 0.02 -6.97
CA TYR A 330 -22.59 -1.40 -6.89
C TYR A 330 -21.59 -2.15 -7.75
N LEU A 331 -20.91 -3.13 -7.15
CA LEU A 331 -19.90 -3.92 -7.84
C LEU A 331 -20.49 -5.21 -8.42
N THR A 332 -19.81 -5.78 -9.41
CA THR A 332 -20.10 -7.13 -9.91
C THR A 332 -19.50 -8.21 -9.01
N ILE A 333 -18.60 -7.83 -8.11
CA ILE A 333 -17.93 -8.73 -7.15
C ILE A 333 -18.94 -9.35 -6.20
N ASP A 334 -18.86 -10.65 -6.01
CA ASP A 334 -19.58 -11.36 -4.97
C ASP A 334 -18.72 -11.44 -3.70
N LYS A 335 -19.22 -10.87 -2.61
CA LYS A 335 -18.48 -10.78 -1.33
C LYS A 335 -18.03 -12.15 -0.83
N ASP A 336 -18.88 -13.16 -0.93
CA ASP A 336 -18.57 -14.48 -0.40
C ASP A 336 -17.55 -15.20 -1.30
N TYR A 337 -17.62 -15.01 -2.63
CA TYR A 337 -16.61 -15.54 -3.57
C TYR A 337 -15.24 -14.90 -3.34
N GLN A 338 -15.21 -13.59 -3.14
CA GLN A 338 -13.97 -12.85 -2.88
C GLN A 338 -13.27 -13.34 -1.61
N ILE A 339 -14.01 -13.45 -0.50
CA ILE A 339 -13.47 -13.93 0.77
C ILE A 339 -12.97 -15.38 0.64
N GLN A 340 -13.78 -16.25 0.03
CA GLN A 340 -13.40 -17.64 -0.15
C GLN A 340 -12.16 -17.79 -1.02
N ALA A 341 -12.07 -17.05 -2.14
CA ALA A 341 -10.93 -17.10 -3.04
C ALA A 341 -9.62 -16.62 -2.34
N TYR A 342 -9.71 -15.59 -1.48
CA TYR A 342 -8.56 -15.15 -0.68
C TYR A 342 -8.09 -16.23 0.29
N ASN A 343 -9.00 -16.81 1.06
CA ASN A 343 -8.68 -17.86 2.01
C ASN A 343 -8.08 -19.11 1.31
N LEU A 344 -8.61 -19.50 0.14
CA LEU A 344 -8.08 -20.62 -0.64
C LEU A 344 -6.64 -20.37 -1.12
N LEU A 345 -6.30 -19.12 -1.50
CA LEU A 345 -4.93 -18.77 -1.86
C LEU A 345 -4.00 -18.87 -0.65
N GLU A 346 -4.39 -18.29 0.48
CA GLU A 346 -3.60 -18.31 1.71
C GLU A 346 -3.36 -19.74 2.21
N GLU A 347 -4.40 -20.56 2.27
CA GLU A 347 -4.33 -21.97 2.68
C GLU A 347 -3.41 -22.78 1.75
N GLU A 348 -3.53 -22.62 0.44
CA GLU A 348 -2.69 -23.36 -0.53
C GLU A 348 -1.23 -22.94 -0.42
N ILE A 349 -0.94 -21.63 -0.34
CA ILE A 349 0.42 -21.11 -0.21
C ILE A 349 1.05 -21.59 1.10
N ALA A 350 0.32 -21.55 2.22
CA ALA A 350 0.77 -22.10 3.50
C ALA A 350 1.06 -23.61 3.41
N GLY A 351 0.20 -24.36 2.71
CA GLY A 351 0.41 -25.79 2.43
C GLY A 351 1.68 -26.05 1.64
N ILE A 352 1.99 -25.24 0.63
CA ILE A 352 3.24 -25.33 -0.13
C ILE A 352 4.45 -25.07 0.76
N LEU A 353 4.42 -24.02 1.58
CA LEU A 353 5.50 -23.69 2.51
C LEU A 353 5.76 -24.83 3.49
N LEU A 354 4.72 -25.41 4.08
CA LEU A 354 4.83 -26.57 4.98
C LEU A 354 5.44 -27.79 4.27
N GLN A 355 5.01 -28.07 3.05
CA GLN A 355 5.56 -29.18 2.26
C GLN A 355 7.05 -28.97 1.98
N LYS A 356 7.45 -27.76 1.61
CA LYS A 356 8.84 -27.42 1.32
C LYS A 356 9.72 -27.40 2.58
N LEU A 357 9.16 -26.99 3.71
CA LEU A 357 9.83 -27.01 5.01
C LEU A 357 10.05 -28.46 5.50
N THR A 358 9.08 -29.35 5.29
CA THR A 358 9.16 -30.74 5.79
C THR A 358 9.92 -31.67 4.86
N SER A 359 9.94 -31.45 3.55
CA SER A 359 10.53 -32.37 2.58
C SER A 359 12.05 -32.34 2.58
N GLY A 360 12.67 -31.21 2.93
CA GLY A 360 14.12 -31.02 2.75
C GLY A 360 14.57 -31.23 1.30
N GLY A 361 15.72 -30.81 0.90
CA GLY A 361 16.28 -31.03 -0.43
C GLY A 361 16.79 -29.76 -1.10
N GLU A 362 17.28 -29.85 -2.35
CA GLU A 362 17.92 -28.72 -3.05
C GLU A 362 17.01 -27.49 -3.24
N ASN A 363 15.68 -27.69 -3.22
CA ASN A 363 14.67 -26.63 -3.34
C ASN A 363 13.78 -26.55 -2.08
N GLY A 364 14.26 -27.03 -0.94
CA GLY A 364 13.56 -26.95 0.35
C GLY A 364 13.80 -25.64 1.07
N ILE A 365 12.85 -25.27 1.93
CA ILE A 365 12.99 -24.14 2.86
C ILE A 365 13.55 -24.69 4.17
N SER A 366 14.66 -24.13 4.65
CA SER A 366 15.19 -24.51 5.96
C SER A 366 14.41 -23.80 7.08
N ILE A 367 14.35 -24.41 8.25
CA ILE A 367 13.73 -23.79 9.42
C ILE A 367 14.41 -22.46 9.81
N ASP A 368 15.73 -22.37 9.61
CA ASP A 368 16.47 -21.13 9.90
C ASP A 368 16.06 -19.98 8.97
N GLN A 369 15.68 -20.28 7.70
CA GLN A 369 15.11 -19.26 6.81
C GLN A 369 13.76 -18.75 7.33
N VAL A 370 12.95 -19.59 7.98
CA VAL A 370 11.68 -19.17 8.59
C VAL A 370 11.94 -18.27 9.79
N TYR A 371 12.87 -18.66 10.69
CA TYR A 371 13.25 -17.80 11.82
C TYR A 371 13.83 -16.46 11.36
N ALA A 372 14.71 -16.48 10.36
CA ALA A 372 15.26 -15.27 9.75
C ALA A 372 14.17 -14.39 9.11
N ALA A 373 13.16 -15.00 8.49
CA ALA A 373 12.04 -14.29 7.91
C ALA A 373 11.20 -13.55 8.97
N LEU A 374 10.94 -14.17 10.12
CA LEU A 374 10.23 -13.53 11.23
C LEU A 374 10.96 -12.26 11.75
N ILE A 375 12.30 -12.28 11.72
CA ILE A 375 13.12 -11.11 12.07
C ILE A 375 13.08 -10.07 10.94
N LYS A 376 13.39 -10.47 9.69
CA LYS A 376 13.53 -9.58 8.54
C LYS A 376 12.24 -8.83 8.23
N ASN A 377 11.09 -9.49 8.40
CA ASN A 377 9.78 -8.90 8.10
C ASN A 377 9.14 -8.19 9.32
N GLY A 378 9.89 -8.00 10.41
CA GLY A 378 9.44 -7.22 11.56
C GLY A 378 8.30 -7.86 12.38
N ILE A 379 8.13 -9.19 12.28
CA ILE A 379 7.19 -9.92 13.16
C ILE A 379 7.73 -9.96 14.59
N ILE A 380 9.06 -10.04 14.72
CA ILE A 380 9.77 -9.81 15.97
C ILE A 380 10.21 -8.34 15.97
N ASP A 381 9.72 -7.58 16.93
CA ASP A 381 10.11 -6.20 17.16
C ASP A 381 11.51 -6.16 17.81
N LEU A 382 12.49 -5.71 17.03
CA LEU A 382 13.87 -5.60 17.48
C LEU A 382 14.11 -4.40 18.39
N ASP A 383 13.26 -3.37 18.30
CA ASP A 383 13.40 -2.18 19.12
C ASP A 383 12.89 -2.43 20.55
N HIS A 384 11.84 -3.23 20.69
CA HIS A 384 11.34 -3.66 21.99
C HIS A 384 12.43 -4.40 22.83
N LEU A 385 13.41 -5.08 22.20
CA LEU A 385 14.50 -5.74 22.91
C LEU A 385 15.40 -4.75 23.68
N LYS A 386 15.36 -3.46 23.32
CA LYS A 386 16.14 -2.37 23.94
C LYS A 386 15.38 -1.70 25.08
N ASP A 387 14.08 -1.91 25.19
CA ASP A 387 13.19 -1.19 26.10
C ASP A 387 13.40 -1.60 27.56
N LYS A 388 12.98 -0.74 28.48
CA LYS A 388 13.12 -0.98 29.92
C LYS A 388 12.23 -2.12 30.41
N ASP A 389 11.10 -2.32 29.81
CA ASP A 389 10.12 -3.36 30.09
C ASP A 389 10.38 -4.67 29.34
N ALA A 390 11.41 -4.71 28.48
CA ALA A 390 11.86 -5.95 27.84
C ALA A 390 12.05 -7.08 28.84
N THR A 391 11.71 -8.29 28.45
CA THR A 391 11.86 -9.50 29.27
C THR A 391 13.33 -9.86 29.53
N GLU A 392 13.61 -10.77 30.44
CA GLU A 392 14.97 -11.24 30.67
C GLU A 392 15.56 -11.99 29.46
N LEU A 393 14.70 -12.62 28.65
CA LEU A 393 15.10 -13.24 27.39
C LEU A 393 15.52 -12.18 26.37
N GLU A 394 14.71 -11.17 26.18
CA GLU A 394 14.99 -10.06 25.28
C GLU A 394 16.28 -9.34 25.64
N LYS A 395 16.46 -8.97 26.90
CA LYS A 395 17.70 -8.37 27.40
C LYS A 395 18.93 -9.24 27.15
N SER A 396 18.78 -10.56 27.31
CA SER A 396 19.87 -11.48 27.06
C SER A 396 20.28 -11.55 25.60
N ILE A 397 19.31 -11.54 24.70
CA ILE A 397 19.51 -11.52 23.23
C ILE A 397 20.14 -10.17 22.82
N TYR A 398 19.63 -9.06 23.35
CA TYR A 398 20.19 -7.74 23.08
C TYR A 398 21.63 -7.58 23.53
N ALA A 399 22.00 -8.16 24.69
CA ALA A 399 23.41 -8.16 25.15
C ALA A 399 24.37 -8.91 24.20
N ILE A 400 23.89 -9.99 23.56
CA ILE A 400 24.65 -10.69 22.51
C ILE A 400 24.74 -9.81 21.26
N TYR A 401 23.62 -9.17 20.85
CA TYR A 401 23.55 -8.26 19.71
C TYR A 401 24.62 -7.15 19.83
N GLN A 402 24.70 -6.45 20.95
CA GLN A 402 25.69 -5.39 21.15
C GLN A 402 27.14 -5.83 20.90
N SER A 403 27.48 -7.09 21.22
CA SER A 403 28.78 -7.66 20.92
C SER A 403 28.98 -7.97 19.44
N GLN A 404 27.93 -8.47 18.77
CA GLN A 404 27.95 -8.81 17.34
C GLN A 404 27.90 -7.58 16.43
N GLU A 405 27.18 -6.56 16.82
CA GLU A 405 27.12 -5.27 16.14
C GLU A 405 28.52 -4.68 15.92
N ASN A 406 29.36 -4.63 16.97
CA ASN A 406 30.74 -4.19 16.86
C ASN A 406 31.56 -5.03 15.88
N SER A 407 31.38 -6.36 15.90
CA SER A 407 32.06 -7.27 14.97
C SER A 407 31.61 -7.05 13.52
N SER A 408 30.32 -6.73 13.32
CA SER A 408 29.73 -6.41 12.01
C SER A 408 30.28 -5.09 11.46
N PHE A 409 30.36 -4.06 12.29
CA PHE A 409 31.01 -2.79 11.91
C PHE A 409 32.49 -2.98 11.56
N ASP A 410 33.22 -3.84 12.27
CA ASP A 410 34.61 -4.15 11.93
C ASP A 410 34.72 -4.89 10.58
N SER A 411 33.75 -5.74 10.23
CA SER A 411 33.71 -6.38 8.92
C SER A 411 33.39 -5.37 7.80
N ILE A 412 32.43 -4.50 8.03
CA ILE A 412 32.08 -3.42 7.08
C ILE A 412 33.27 -2.46 6.88
N ARG A 413 33.94 -2.06 7.95
CA ARG A 413 35.14 -1.21 7.83
C ARG A 413 36.21 -1.85 6.95
N ARG A 414 36.43 -3.18 7.06
CA ARG A 414 37.39 -3.90 6.20
C ARG A 414 36.96 -3.94 4.73
N LEU A 415 35.66 -3.98 4.45
CA LEU A 415 35.17 -3.86 3.08
C LEU A 415 35.39 -2.44 2.52
N LEU A 416 35.18 -1.42 3.35
CA LEU A 416 35.33 -0.02 2.96
C LEU A 416 36.79 0.46 2.94
N ASP A 417 37.68 0.02 3.82
CA ASP A 417 39.07 0.46 3.85
C ASP A 417 40.00 -0.32 2.88
N GLY A 418 39.43 -1.27 2.15
CA GLY A 418 40.16 -2.11 1.20
C GLY A 418 41.04 -3.17 1.83
N SER A 419 40.95 -3.43 3.14
CA SER A 419 41.61 -4.56 3.79
C SER A 419 40.97 -5.90 3.38
N ASN A 420 39.69 -5.88 3.02
CA ASN A 420 39.00 -6.97 2.34
C ASN A 420 38.61 -6.52 0.93
N ARG A 421 39.33 -7.01 -0.09
CA ARG A 421 39.05 -6.73 -1.52
C ARG A 421 38.50 -7.95 -2.25
N ASN A 422 37.82 -8.81 -1.58
CA ASN A 422 37.10 -9.90 -2.23
C ASN A 422 36.10 -9.31 -3.25
N SER A 423 35.99 -9.98 -4.39
CA SER A 423 34.89 -9.66 -5.33
C SER A 423 33.56 -9.98 -4.67
N TYR A 424 32.46 -9.33 -5.09
CA TYR A 424 31.14 -9.60 -4.54
C TYR A 424 30.80 -11.10 -4.54
N ASN A 425 31.14 -11.82 -5.63
CA ASN A 425 30.91 -13.25 -5.74
C ASN A 425 31.73 -14.10 -4.75
N ASP A 426 32.89 -13.61 -4.29
CA ASP A 426 33.79 -14.29 -3.37
C ASP A 426 33.54 -13.92 -1.89
N CYS A 427 32.69 -12.92 -1.64
CA CYS A 427 32.26 -12.54 -0.30
C CYS A 427 31.38 -13.60 0.34
N SER A 428 31.39 -13.70 1.67
CA SER A 428 30.42 -14.49 2.44
C SER A 428 28.99 -13.94 2.23
N VAL A 429 27.99 -14.74 2.59
CA VAL A 429 26.58 -14.33 2.47
C VAL A 429 26.33 -13.02 3.22
N ILE A 430 26.77 -12.94 4.46
CA ILE A 430 26.60 -11.76 5.31
C ILE A 430 27.35 -10.53 4.76
N GLU A 431 28.56 -10.69 4.20
CA GLU A 431 29.28 -9.57 3.59
C GLU A 431 28.55 -9.06 2.32
N ARG A 432 27.90 -9.93 1.57
CA ARG A 432 27.07 -9.51 0.43
C ARG A 432 25.84 -8.71 0.88
N GLU A 433 25.16 -9.15 1.95
CA GLU A 433 24.04 -8.39 2.53
C GLU A 433 24.49 -6.99 2.99
N TYR A 434 25.68 -6.88 3.61
CA TYR A 434 26.25 -5.55 3.94
C TYR A 434 26.53 -4.70 2.69
N ILE A 435 27.09 -5.28 1.64
CA ILE A 435 27.39 -4.58 0.38
C ILE A 435 26.08 -4.08 -0.27
N GLU A 436 25.05 -4.92 -0.34
CA GLU A 436 23.74 -4.55 -0.87
C GLU A 436 23.08 -3.43 -0.05
N LEU A 437 23.15 -3.51 1.27
CA LEU A 437 22.64 -2.46 2.14
C LEU A 437 23.39 -1.13 1.94
N ILE A 438 24.73 -1.17 1.85
CA ILE A 438 25.55 0.02 1.56
C ILE A 438 25.16 0.63 0.20
N GLU A 439 25.00 -0.20 -0.84
CA GLU A 439 24.61 0.27 -2.18
C GLU A 439 23.24 0.94 -2.15
N ASN A 440 22.28 0.36 -1.43
CA ASN A 440 20.96 0.95 -1.23
C ASN A 440 21.04 2.30 -0.49
N ILE A 441 21.82 2.39 0.59
CA ILE A 441 22.00 3.63 1.34
C ILE A 441 22.54 4.74 0.43
N ILE A 442 23.63 4.51 -0.28
CA ILE A 442 24.27 5.55 -1.11
C ILE A 442 23.44 5.93 -2.33
N THR A 443 22.63 5.01 -2.86
CA THR A 443 21.75 5.25 -4.00
C THR A 443 20.50 6.02 -3.58
N ASN A 444 19.82 5.58 -2.53
CA ASN A 444 18.58 6.19 -2.05
C ASN A 444 18.79 7.61 -1.51
N ASN A 445 19.94 7.87 -0.90
CA ASN A 445 20.32 9.21 -0.45
C ASN A 445 20.91 10.09 -1.59
N GLY A 446 20.89 9.60 -2.83
CA GLY A 446 21.35 10.37 -4.00
C GLY A 446 22.86 10.65 -4.02
N ILE A 447 23.63 9.89 -3.23
CA ILE A 447 25.10 10.04 -3.19
C ILE A 447 25.71 9.42 -4.43
N LEU A 448 25.24 8.25 -4.86
CA LEU A 448 25.71 7.55 -6.04
C LEU A 448 24.66 7.63 -7.17
N ASP A 449 25.04 8.27 -8.28
CA ASP A 449 24.29 8.24 -9.54
C ASP A 449 24.88 7.18 -10.49
N SER A 450 24.40 5.95 -10.36
CA SER A 450 24.84 4.85 -11.22
C SER A 450 24.46 5.04 -12.70
N SER A 451 23.46 5.87 -13.02
CA SER A 451 23.05 6.17 -14.40
C SER A 451 24.09 6.98 -15.18
N SER A 452 24.94 7.70 -14.47
CA SER A 452 26.07 8.45 -15.05
C SER A 452 27.26 7.55 -15.47
N LEU A 453 27.28 6.28 -15.02
CA LEU A 453 28.33 5.33 -15.32
C LEU A 453 28.08 4.64 -16.67
N SER A 454 29.13 4.52 -17.49
CA SER A 454 29.01 3.88 -18.80
C SER A 454 28.90 2.36 -18.69
N SER A 455 27.86 1.81 -19.30
CA SER A 455 27.67 0.36 -19.41
C SER A 455 28.77 -0.36 -20.21
N ASN A 456 29.67 0.38 -20.91
CA ASN A 456 30.80 -0.17 -21.62
C ASN A 456 32.11 -0.16 -20.82
N ASP A 457 32.12 0.44 -19.63
CA ASP A 457 33.32 0.49 -18.79
C ASP A 457 33.59 -0.85 -18.12
N GLU A 458 34.84 -1.31 -18.18
CA GLU A 458 35.24 -2.64 -17.70
C GLU A 458 34.94 -2.85 -16.19
N ILE A 459 35.23 -1.87 -15.33
CA ILE A 459 35.01 -1.97 -13.90
C ILE A 459 33.51 -2.00 -13.59
N TYR A 460 32.70 -1.20 -14.29
CA TYR A 460 31.26 -1.24 -14.14
C TYR A 460 30.68 -2.60 -14.55
N GLN A 461 31.14 -3.18 -15.66
CA GLN A 461 30.74 -4.53 -16.08
C GLN A 461 31.17 -5.61 -15.07
N GLN A 462 32.37 -5.47 -14.46
CA GLN A 462 32.83 -6.36 -13.42
C GLN A 462 31.98 -6.22 -12.15
N TRP A 463 31.52 -5.00 -11.81
CA TRP A 463 30.60 -4.80 -10.68
C TRP A 463 29.25 -5.47 -10.93
N VAL A 464 28.59 -5.18 -12.03
CA VAL A 464 27.30 -5.79 -12.41
C VAL A 464 27.37 -7.32 -12.46
N THR A 465 28.52 -7.90 -12.79
CA THR A 465 28.75 -9.35 -12.80
C THR A 465 29.33 -9.91 -11.49
N GLY A 466 29.45 -9.08 -10.46
CA GLY A 466 29.93 -9.46 -9.12
C GLY A 466 31.43 -9.82 -9.09
N LYS A 467 32.24 -9.36 -10.03
CA LYS A 467 33.65 -9.72 -10.19
C LYS A 467 34.65 -8.66 -9.70
N THR A 468 34.19 -7.61 -9.06
CA THR A 468 35.06 -6.61 -8.42
C THR A 468 34.64 -6.39 -6.96
N SER A 469 35.52 -5.74 -6.17
CA SER A 469 35.25 -5.42 -4.77
C SER A 469 34.45 -4.13 -4.63
N LEU A 470 33.73 -3.97 -3.50
CA LEU A 470 33.06 -2.73 -3.15
C LEU A 470 34.03 -1.54 -3.14
N TYR A 471 35.19 -1.71 -2.52
CA TYR A 471 36.25 -0.69 -2.45
C TYR A 471 36.66 -0.18 -3.83
N ASP A 472 36.96 -1.08 -4.76
CA ASP A 472 37.41 -0.71 -6.11
C ASP A 472 36.27 -0.07 -6.93
N TYR A 473 35.03 -0.53 -6.75
CA TYR A 473 33.85 0.05 -7.39
C TYR A 473 33.59 1.49 -6.92
N LEU A 474 33.60 1.73 -5.61
CA LEU A 474 33.34 3.07 -5.06
C LEU A 474 34.45 4.07 -5.47
N HIS A 475 35.72 3.66 -5.48
CA HIS A 475 36.80 4.49 -5.99
C HIS A 475 36.67 4.79 -7.50
N TYR A 476 36.24 3.80 -8.28
CA TYR A 476 35.94 4.00 -9.69
C TYR A 476 34.79 5.01 -9.88
N ALA A 477 33.70 4.89 -9.12
CA ALA A 477 32.56 5.80 -9.19
C ALA A 477 32.96 7.25 -8.87
N ILE A 478 33.76 7.47 -7.82
CA ILE A 478 34.33 8.79 -7.49
C ILE A 478 35.20 9.31 -8.64
N GLY A 479 36.08 8.46 -9.19
CA GLY A 479 36.96 8.83 -10.31
C GLY A 479 36.19 9.18 -11.58
N LYS A 480 34.96 8.76 -11.76
CA LYS A 480 34.07 9.11 -12.87
C LYS A 480 33.17 10.32 -12.56
N GLY A 481 33.18 10.82 -11.34
CA GLY A 481 32.30 11.92 -10.93
C GLY A 481 30.84 11.50 -10.75
N ALA A 482 30.59 10.21 -10.49
CA ALA A 482 29.26 9.66 -10.25
C ALA A 482 28.79 9.86 -8.81
N VAL A 483 29.59 10.51 -7.95
CA VAL A 483 29.28 10.79 -6.55
C VAL A 483 28.89 12.26 -6.38
N SER A 484 27.75 12.50 -5.76
CA SER A 484 27.22 13.83 -5.49
C SER A 484 27.87 14.41 -4.23
N LEU A 485 28.65 15.47 -4.39
CA LEU A 485 29.28 16.18 -3.28
C LEU A 485 28.26 16.93 -2.43
N SER A 486 27.19 17.43 -3.03
CA SER A 486 26.11 18.12 -2.31
C SER A 486 25.31 17.18 -1.40
N ALA A 487 25.15 15.90 -1.78
CA ALA A 487 24.50 14.89 -0.96
C ALA A 487 25.36 14.47 0.26
N LEU A 488 26.69 14.67 0.17
CA LEU A 488 27.63 14.43 1.28
C LEU A 488 27.89 15.69 2.12
N ASP A 489 27.17 16.78 1.91
CA ASP A 489 27.36 18.09 2.59
C ASP A 489 28.80 18.66 2.47
N ILE A 490 29.45 18.37 1.34
CA ILE A 490 30.80 18.83 1.08
C ILE A 490 30.77 20.12 0.27
N SER A 491 31.31 21.21 0.85
CA SER A 491 31.50 22.47 0.11
C SER A 491 32.59 22.30 -0.98
N GLU A 492 32.31 22.80 -2.19
CA GLU A 492 33.12 22.68 -3.41
C GLU A 492 34.55 23.30 -3.34
N VAL A 493 35.35 23.04 -2.35
CA VAL A 493 36.71 23.53 -2.28
C VAL A 493 37.72 22.39 -2.41
N PHE A 494 38.18 22.15 -3.64
CA PHE A 494 39.36 21.34 -3.99
C PHE A 494 39.62 20.09 -3.13
N LEU A 495 38.67 19.13 -3.11
CA LEU A 495 38.84 17.87 -2.44
C LEU A 495 39.48 16.82 -3.38
N GLY A 496 40.39 16.06 -2.85
CA GLY A 496 40.94 14.88 -3.52
C GLY A 496 39.96 13.70 -3.44
N SER A 497 40.11 12.72 -4.35
CA SER A 497 39.29 11.49 -4.35
C SER A 497 39.28 10.78 -3.01
N ASP A 498 40.37 10.80 -2.24
CA ASP A 498 40.52 10.16 -0.94
C ASP A 498 39.69 10.88 0.14
N GLU A 499 39.57 12.21 0.07
CA GLU A 499 38.76 13.00 1.00
C GLU A 499 37.25 12.76 0.77
N ILE A 500 36.83 12.68 -0.52
CA ILE A 500 35.46 12.33 -0.91
C ILE A 500 35.13 10.91 -0.43
N TYR A 501 36.06 9.98 -0.59
CA TYR A 501 35.91 8.61 -0.14
C TYR A 501 35.74 8.51 1.37
N SER A 502 36.54 9.26 2.13
CA SER A 502 36.45 9.30 3.58
C SER A 502 35.09 9.82 4.07
N ALA A 503 34.64 10.94 3.49
CA ALA A 503 33.33 11.51 3.84
C ALA A 503 32.17 10.56 3.49
N MET A 504 32.23 9.91 2.34
CA MET A 504 31.24 8.88 1.96
C MET A 504 31.26 7.70 2.93
N THR A 505 32.45 7.25 3.36
CA THR A 505 32.58 6.17 4.34
C THR A 505 32.02 6.55 5.72
N GLU A 506 32.28 7.77 6.18
CA GLU A 506 31.70 8.27 7.44
C GLU A 506 30.17 8.34 7.35
N PHE A 507 29.62 8.84 6.26
CA PHE A 507 28.20 8.86 6.01
C PHE A 507 27.59 7.44 6.04
N ILE A 508 28.17 6.49 5.31
CA ILE A 508 27.71 5.10 5.28
C ILE A 508 27.67 4.50 6.68
N LEU A 509 28.74 4.68 7.49
CA LEU A 509 28.81 4.13 8.83
C LEU A 509 27.78 4.76 9.79
N LEU A 510 27.49 6.04 9.62
CA LEU A 510 26.47 6.74 10.39
C LEU A 510 25.06 6.19 10.03
N GLU A 511 24.72 6.18 8.75
CA GLU A 511 23.41 5.69 8.27
C GLU A 511 23.17 4.22 8.65
N LEU A 512 24.22 3.38 8.58
CA LEU A 512 24.13 1.99 9.01
C LEU A 512 23.79 1.86 10.51
N SER A 513 24.26 2.77 11.36
CA SER A 513 23.97 2.73 12.80
C SER A 513 22.52 3.12 13.12
N GLU A 514 21.86 3.83 12.19
CA GLU A 514 20.51 4.34 12.36
C GLU A 514 19.43 3.50 11.63
N THR A 515 19.85 2.55 10.76
CA THR A 515 18.89 1.76 9.98
C THR A 515 18.52 0.43 10.62
N SER A 516 17.22 0.15 10.75
CA SER A 516 16.67 -1.13 11.19
C SER A 516 17.13 -2.31 10.33
N SER A 517 17.37 -2.07 9.03
CA SER A 517 17.87 -3.10 8.10
C SER A 517 19.21 -3.68 8.52
N PHE A 518 20.12 -2.86 9.06
CA PHE A 518 21.40 -3.34 9.59
C PHE A 518 21.19 -4.24 10.81
N SER A 519 20.36 -3.82 11.75
CA SER A 519 20.03 -4.64 12.93
C SER A 519 19.42 -5.99 12.51
N LYS A 520 18.51 -6.01 11.55
CA LYS A 520 17.90 -7.24 11.00
C LYS A 520 18.96 -8.20 10.43
N ILE A 521 19.95 -7.68 9.70
CA ILE A 521 21.07 -8.48 9.17
C ILE A 521 21.91 -9.05 10.33
N VAL A 522 22.26 -8.26 11.35
CA VAL A 522 23.07 -8.73 12.49
C VAL A 522 22.33 -9.82 13.26
N TYR A 523 21.04 -9.66 13.58
CA TYR A 523 20.24 -10.69 14.27
C TYR A 523 20.11 -11.97 13.43
N THR A 524 19.93 -11.86 12.12
CA THR A 524 19.92 -13.03 11.23
C THR A 524 21.26 -13.76 11.27
N SER A 525 22.37 -13.03 11.26
CA SER A 525 23.71 -13.60 11.39
C SER A 525 23.92 -14.29 12.75
N MET A 526 23.37 -13.74 13.84
CA MET A 526 23.42 -14.39 15.17
C MET A 526 22.69 -15.73 15.15
N LEU A 527 21.56 -15.82 14.45
CA LEU A 527 20.82 -17.06 14.27
C LEU A 527 21.66 -18.09 13.48
N GLU A 528 22.25 -17.71 12.35
CA GLU A 528 23.10 -18.58 11.52
C GLU A 528 24.32 -19.08 12.27
N GLN A 529 24.87 -18.27 13.16
CA GLN A 529 25.99 -18.63 14.02
C GLN A 529 25.58 -19.50 15.25
N GLY A 530 24.26 -19.71 15.47
CA GLY A 530 23.74 -20.44 16.63
C GLY A 530 23.91 -19.69 17.97
N LEU A 531 24.06 -18.36 17.92
CA LEU A 531 24.12 -17.49 19.11
C LEU A 531 22.73 -17.23 19.69
N ILE A 532 21.69 -17.29 18.85
CA ILE A 532 20.29 -17.36 19.23
C ILE A 532 19.70 -18.63 18.63
N THR A 533 18.75 -19.24 19.33
CA THR A 533 18.16 -20.52 18.95
C THR A 533 16.72 -20.35 18.47
N GLY A 534 16.22 -21.34 17.71
CA GLY A 534 14.81 -21.39 17.29
C GLY A 534 13.84 -21.34 18.49
N ASP A 535 14.17 -22.01 19.61
CA ASP A 535 13.35 -21.96 20.82
C ASP A 535 13.27 -20.53 21.37
N GLN A 536 14.37 -19.78 21.37
CA GLN A 536 14.38 -18.39 21.79
C GLN A 536 13.54 -17.50 20.86
N ILE A 537 13.64 -17.71 19.54
CA ILE A 537 12.80 -17.02 18.55
C ILE A 537 11.31 -17.29 18.80
N CYS A 538 10.94 -18.56 19.01
CA CYS A 538 9.55 -18.92 19.29
C CYS A 538 9.03 -18.30 20.61
N MET A 539 9.90 -18.19 21.62
CA MET A 539 9.56 -17.56 22.91
C MET A 539 9.37 -16.05 22.77
N LEU A 540 10.16 -15.37 21.91
CA LEU A 540 9.99 -13.94 21.65
C LEU A 540 8.58 -13.62 21.08
N LEU A 541 8.02 -14.51 20.25
CA LEU A 541 6.67 -14.31 19.71
C LEU A 541 5.58 -14.22 20.81
N TYR A 542 5.80 -14.92 21.93
CA TYR A 542 4.91 -14.80 23.10
C TYR A 542 5.26 -13.62 24.02
N ASP A 543 6.54 -13.33 24.18
CA ASP A 543 6.98 -12.24 25.05
C ASP A 543 6.58 -10.87 24.47
N GLN A 544 6.52 -10.75 23.14
CA GLN A 544 6.06 -9.56 22.40
C GLN A 544 4.56 -9.60 22.06
N ASN A 545 3.79 -10.53 22.64
CA ASN A 545 2.36 -10.69 22.43
C ASN A 545 1.93 -10.86 20.95
N VAL A 546 2.82 -11.38 20.08
CA VAL A 546 2.43 -11.81 18.73
C VAL A 546 1.40 -12.95 18.84
N PHE A 547 1.58 -13.83 19.84
CA PHE A 547 0.63 -14.85 20.21
C PHE A 547 0.20 -14.72 21.67
N GLU A 548 -1.06 -15.01 21.96
CA GLU A 548 -1.54 -15.20 23.32
C GLU A 548 -0.99 -16.51 23.90
N LYS A 549 -0.64 -16.52 25.19
CA LYS A 549 -0.12 -17.71 25.86
C LYS A 549 -1.21 -18.77 25.99
N ASP A 550 -1.07 -19.82 25.22
CA ASP A 550 -2.00 -20.92 25.07
C ASP A 550 -1.39 -22.30 25.44
N GLY A 551 -2.04 -23.38 25.03
CA GLY A 551 -1.51 -24.74 25.23
C GLY A 551 -0.21 -25.01 24.48
N ASP A 552 0.03 -24.34 23.35
CA ASP A 552 1.27 -24.48 22.56
C ASP A 552 2.45 -23.80 23.28
N TYR A 553 2.19 -22.69 24.00
CA TYR A 553 3.18 -22.07 24.88
C TYR A 553 3.63 -23.03 25.97
N GLU A 554 2.68 -23.68 26.67
CA GLU A 554 3.01 -24.66 27.73
C GLU A 554 3.78 -25.86 27.17
N ASN A 555 3.40 -26.33 25.98
CA ASN A 555 4.06 -27.44 25.30
C ASN A 555 5.52 -27.09 24.91
N LEU A 556 5.74 -25.88 24.41
CA LEU A 556 7.07 -25.38 24.05
C LEU A 556 7.97 -25.23 25.29
N VAL A 557 7.47 -24.55 26.34
CA VAL A 557 8.22 -24.34 27.60
C VAL A 557 8.58 -25.66 28.29
N ASN A 558 7.69 -26.66 28.25
CA ASN A 558 7.91 -27.97 28.85
C ASN A 558 8.69 -28.94 27.94
N GLY A 559 9.09 -28.50 26.75
CA GLY A 559 9.83 -29.35 25.78
C GLY A 559 8.99 -30.53 25.23
N VAL A 560 7.68 -30.39 25.23
CA VAL A 560 6.75 -31.38 24.61
C VAL A 560 6.78 -31.26 23.10
N ILE A 561 6.89 -30.02 22.59
CA ILE A 561 7.14 -29.71 21.18
C ILE A 561 8.45 -28.91 21.08
N ASP A 562 9.18 -29.13 20.00
CA ASP A 562 10.36 -28.31 19.66
C ASP A 562 9.95 -27.12 18.79
N ALA A 563 10.86 -26.17 18.60
CA ALA A 563 10.63 -24.96 17.80
C ALA A 563 10.22 -25.26 16.36
N TYR A 564 10.78 -26.33 15.76
CA TYR A 564 10.40 -26.74 14.39
C TYR A 564 8.93 -27.14 14.29
N ASN A 565 8.49 -28.06 15.16
CA ASN A 565 7.10 -28.51 15.19
C ASN A 565 6.15 -27.37 15.59
N PHE A 566 6.58 -26.50 16.50
CA PHE A 566 5.82 -25.29 16.86
C PHE A 566 5.55 -24.41 15.62
N ILE A 567 6.57 -24.07 14.85
CA ILE A 567 6.41 -23.26 13.63
C ILE A 567 5.50 -23.97 12.61
N CYS A 568 5.68 -25.29 12.40
CA CYS A 568 4.79 -26.04 11.52
C CYS A 568 3.32 -25.96 11.94
N ILE A 569 3.04 -26.07 13.25
CA ILE A 569 1.66 -25.93 13.78
C ILE A 569 1.12 -24.52 13.52
N LYS A 570 1.92 -23.49 13.79
CA LYS A 570 1.50 -22.08 13.61
C LYS A 570 1.26 -21.73 12.14
N ILE A 571 2.07 -22.23 11.19
CA ILE A 571 1.82 -22.10 9.75
C ILE A 571 0.58 -22.90 9.34
N GLN A 572 0.40 -24.13 9.82
CA GLN A 572 -0.76 -24.96 9.50
C GLN A 572 -2.08 -24.32 9.96
N ASN A 573 -2.06 -23.62 11.06
CA ASN A 573 -3.22 -22.92 11.61
C ASN A 573 -3.40 -21.50 11.05
N LEU A 574 -2.51 -21.04 10.15
CA LEU A 574 -2.46 -19.69 9.61
C LEU A 574 -2.26 -18.59 10.70
N GLU A 575 -1.71 -18.97 11.84
CA GLU A 575 -1.26 -18.01 12.86
C GLU A 575 0.06 -17.33 12.44
N ILE A 576 0.93 -18.08 11.72
CA ILE A 576 2.02 -17.53 10.91
C ILE A 576 1.59 -17.66 9.45
N THR A 577 1.29 -16.55 8.80
CA THR A 577 0.85 -16.54 7.41
C THR A 577 2.01 -16.52 6.42
N PRO A 578 1.81 -16.95 5.17
CA PRO A 578 2.82 -16.79 4.13
C PRO A 578 3.28 -15.34 3.93
N ALA A 579 2.37 -14.39 4.09
CA ALA A 579 2.67 -12.96 4.00
C ALA A 579 3.62 -12.47 5.10
N MET A 580 3.50 -12.98 6.32
CA MET A 580 4.41 -12.69 7.43
C MET A 580 5.84 -13.20 7.16
N LEU A 581 5.95 -14.32 6.47
CA LEU A 581 7.25 -14.94 6.16
C LEU A 581 7.90 -14.33 4.90
N ALA A 582 7.09 -13.91 3.92
CA ALA A 582 7.55 -13.44 2.60
C ALA A 582 8.56 -14.39 1.91
N LEU A 583 8.47 -15.69 2.20
CA LEU A 583 9.25 -16.76 1.55
C LEU A 583 8.50 -17.28 0.33
N ASP A 584 9.21 -17.72 -0.71
CA ASP A 584 8.57 -18.24 -1.94
C ASP A 584 7.87 -19.59 -1.74
N PRO A 585 6.57 -19.70 -2.09
CA PRO A 585 5.66 -18.62 -2.47
C PRO A 585 5.10 -17.87 -1.26
N CYS A 586 4.94 -16.56 -1.39
CA CYS A 586 4.28 -15.74 -0.36
C CYS A 586 3.09 -14.94 -0.93
N SER A 587 2.75 -15.15 -2.19
CA SER A 587 1.76 -14.33 -2.87
C SER A 587 1.01 -15.10 -3.95
N GLY A 588 -0.17 -14.59 -4.31
CA GLY A 588 -1.00 -15.20 -5.36
C GLY A 588 -2.10 -14.26 -5.83
N SER A 589 -2.76 -14.62 -6.92
CA SER A 589 -3.94 -13.93 -7.42
C SER A 589 -4.95 -14.91 -7.99
N LEU A 590 -6.23 -14.55 -7.85
CA LEU A 590 -7.34 -15.27 -8.46
C LEU A 590 -8.30 -14.25 -9.07
N VAL A 591 -8.64 -14.45 -10.35
CA VAL A 591 -9.67 -13.67 -11.04
C VAL A 591 -10.75 -14.63 -11.55
N ALA A 592 -11.99 -14.39 -11.11
CA ALA A 592 -13.16 -15.15 -11.57
C ALA A 592 -14.08 -14.23 -12.36
N THR A 593 -14.57 -14.68 -13.53
CA THR A 593 -15.46 -13.88 -14.39
C THR A 593 -16.68 -14.67 -14.83
N ASP A 594 -17.76 -13.98 -15.16
CA ASP A 594 -18.91 -14.55 -15.90
C ASP A 594 -18.62 -14.48 -17.41
N PRO A 595 -18.48 -15.61 -18.10
CA PRO A 595 -18.17 -15.62 -19.53
C PRO A 595 -19.32 -15.15 -20.44
N LYS A 596 -20.53 -14.98 -19.91
CA LYS A 596 -21.70 -14.51 -20.64
C LYS A 596 -21.88 -13.00 -20.59
N THR A 597 -21.27 -12.36 -19.59
CA THR A 597 -21.42 -10.90 -19.37
C THR A 597 -20.11 -10.16 -19.35
N GLY A 598 -18.98 -10.80 -19.05
CA GLY A 598 -17.71 -10.13 -18.81
C GLY A 598 -17.59 -9.51 -17.42
N GLU A 599 -18.57 -9.72 -16.53
CA GLU A 599 -18.51 -9.29 -15.14
C GLU A 599 -17.42 -10.03 -14.36
N VAL A 600 -16.70 -9.29 -13.52
CA VAL A 600 -15.72 -9.86 -12.58
C VAL A 600 -16.44 -10.23 -11.29
N LEU A 601 -16.44 -11.52 -10.95
CA LEU A 601 -17.13 -12.08 -9.77
C LEU A 601 -16.24 -12.09 -8.53
N ALA A 602 -14.93 -12.24 -8.73
CA ALA A 602 -13.90 -12.12 -7.71
C ALA A 602 -12.58 -11.63 -8.34
N LEU A 603 -11.86 -10.77 -7.63
CA LEU A 603 -10.57 -10.22 -8.02
C LEU A 603 -9.66 -10.20 -6.78
N VAL A 604 -8.90 -11.24 -6.58
CA VAL A 604 -8.08 -11.40 -5.38
C VAL A 604 -6.62 -11.14 -5.68
N SER A 605 -6.01 -10.30 -4.85
CA SER A 605 -4.57 -10.15 -4.68
C SER A 605 -4.20 -10.58 -3.26
N TYR A 606 -3.38 -11.60 -3.11
CA TYR A 606 -2.84 -12.05 -1.83
C TYR A 606 -1.33 -11.76 -1.78
N PRO A 607 -0.77 -11.25 -0.69
CA PRO A 607 -1.49 -10.71 0.46
C PRO A 607 -2.12 -9.35 0.17
N SER A 608 -2.91 -8.88 1.12
CA SER A 608 -3.56 -7.59 1.11
C SER A 608 -3.36 -6.89 2.46
N TYR A 609 -4.07 -5.80 2.72
CA TYR A 609 -3.91 -4.95 3.89
C TYR A 609 -5.26 -4.53 4.47
N ASP A 610 -5.27 -4.06 5.72
CA ASP A 610 -6.46 -3.49 6.34
C ASP A 610 -6.52 -1.97 6.07
N ALA A 611 -7.42 -1.55 5.18
CA ALA A 611 -7.62 -0.15 4.83
C ALA A 611 -8.13 0.71 6.01
N ASN A 612 -8.72 0.10 7.06
CA ASN A 612 -9.12 0.83 8.26
C ASN A 612 -7.94 1.21 9.17
N ARG A 613 -6.75 0.66 8.91
CA ARG A 613 -5.54 0.93 9.68
C ARG A 613 -4.51 1.74 8.93
N ILE A 614 -4.84 2.21 7.74
CA ILE A 614 -3.85 2.88 6.87
C ILE A 614 -3.36 4.22 7.46
N ASP A 615 -4.15 4.83 8.35
CA ASP A 615 -3.82 6.05 9.08
C ASP A 615 -2.91 5.78 10.32
N ASP A 616 -2.65 4.52 10.66
CA ASP A 616 -1.67 4.09 11.65
C ASP A 616 -0.28 4.07 10.96
N ASP A 617 0.56 5.05 11.29
CA ASP A 617 1.87 5.23 10.66
C ASP A 617 2.77 3.99 10.80
N ASP A 618 2.79 3.34 11.96
CA ASP A 618 3.60 2.14 12.19
C ASP A 618 3.09 0.97 11.33
N TYR A 619 1.77 0.82 11.23
CA TYR A 619 1.17 -0.17 10.35
C TYR A 619 1.49 0.12 8.88
N PHE A 620 1.32 1.37 8.44
CA PHE A 620 1.61 1.75 7.05
C PHE A 620 3.08 1.54 6.69
N LEU A 621 4.00 1.91 7.57
CA LEU A 621 5.44 1.64 7.39
C LEU A 621 5.72 0.13 7.33
N SER A 622 5.08 -0.67 8.17
CA SER A 622 5.21 -2.12 8.13
C SER A 622 4.76 -2.72 6.79
N LEU A 623 3.73 -2.16 6.16
CA LEU A 623 3.27 -2.58 4.83
C LEU A 623 4.27 -2.21 3.72
N LEU A 624 4.90 -1.04 3.82
CA LEU A 624 5.91 -0.58 2.86
C LEU A 624 7.20 -1.41 2.94
N GLU A 625 7.60 -1.81 4.15
CA GLU A 625 8.79 -2.63 4.39
C GLU A 625 8.56 -4.13 4.13
N ASN A 626 7.33 -4.59 4.09
CA ASN A 626 7.01 -6.00 3.92
C ASN A 626 7.38 -6.50 2.53
N ALA A 627 8.32 -7.45 2.47
CA ALA A 627 8.81 -8.02 1.23
C ALA A 627 7.73 -8.79 0.42
N SER A 628 6.61 -9.17 1.05
CA SER A 628 5.45 -9.75 0.36
C SER A 628 4.61 -8.71 -0.41
N LEU A 629 4.91 -7.41 -0.28
CA LEU A 629 4.28 -6.30 -1.00
C LEU A 629 2.74 -6.30 -0.91
N PRO A 630 2.12 -6.16 0.28
CA PRO A 630 0.68 -6.25 0.45
C PRO A 630 -0.11 -5.11 -0.23
N LEU A 631 0.52 -3.94 -0.43
CA LEU A 631 -0.07 -2.79 -1.15
C LEU A 631 -0.12 -2.99 -2.67
N TYR A 632 0.59 -3.99 -3.21
CA TYR A 632 0.70 -4.21 -4.65
C TYR A 632 -0.43 -5.12 -5.16
N ASN A 633 -1.33 -4.56 -5.99
CA ASN A 633 -2.43 -5.33 -6.58
C ASN A 633 -1.92 -6.28 -7.65
N ARG A 634 -1.64 -7.53 -7.27
CA ARG A 634 -1.11 -8.54 -8.19
C ARG A 634 -2.06 -8.92 -9.30
N ALA A 635 -3.37 -8.88 -9.04
CA ALA A 635 -4.36 -9.27 -10.03
C ALA A 635 -4.36 -8.37 -11.27
N THR A 636 -4.03 -7.08 -11.09
CA THR A 636 -4.04 -6.09 -12.18
C THR A 636 -2.65 -5.56 -12.54
N MET A 637 -1.65 -5.67 -11.64
CA MET A 637 -0.37 -5.02 -11.83
C MET A 637 0.78 -5.99 -12.11
N GLN A 638 0.74 -7.20 -11.52
CA GLN A 638 1.84 -8.17 -11.67
C GLN A 638 1.76 -8.88 -13.02
N LYS A 639 2.76 -8.65 -13.86
CA LYS A 639 2.87 -9.32 -15.14
C LYS A 639 3.74 -10.56 -15.05
N THR A 640 3.31 -11.64 -15.69
CA THR A 640 4.10 -12.86 -15.85
C THR A 640 3.93 -13.42 -17.25
N ALA A 641 4.89 -14.23 -17.70
CA ALA A 641 4.73 -14.99 -18.93
C ALA A 641 3.55 -15.96 -18.79
N PRO A 642 2.63 -16.05 -19.78
CA PRO A 642 1.47 -16.93 -19.68
C PRO A 642 1.83 -18.41 -19.77
N GLY A 643 3.03 -18.74 -20.26
CA GLY A 643 3.45 -20.12 -20.46
C GLY A 643 2.43 -20.93 -21.26
N SER A 644 2.22 -22.18 -20.88
CA SER A 644 1.34 -23.11 -21.58
C SER A 644 -0.13 -22.71 -21.62
N THR A 645 -0.60 -21.75 -20.80
CA THR A 645 -1.97 -21.21 -20.91
C THR A 645 -2.19 -20.45 -22.22
N PHE A 646 -1.13 -20.07 -22.91
CA PHE A 646 -1.18 -19.41 -24.20
C PHE A 646 -1.45 -20.35 -25.37
N LYS A 647 -1.29 -21.66 -25.20
CA LYS A 647 -1.32 -22.65 -26.28
C LYS A 647 -2.67 -22.74 -26.99
N MET A 648 -3.79 -22.40 -26.34
CA MET A 648 -5.10 -22.36 -26.99
C MET A 648 -5.14 -21.25 -28.07
N LEU A 649 -4.55 -20.09 -27.83
CA LEU A 649 -4.39 -19.02 -28.82
C LEU A 649 -3.55 -19.51 -30.00
N THR A 650 -2.44 -20.19 -29.74
CA THR A 650 -1.56 -20.73 -30.79
C THR A 650 -2.25 -21.81 -31.59
N ALA A 651 -3.05 -22.69 -30.95
CA ALA A 651 -3.89 -23.68 -31.62
C ALA A 651 -4.91 -22.99 -32.54
N ALA A 652 -5.62 -21.97 -32.04
CA ALA A 652 -6.53 -21.18 -32.87
C ALA A 652 -5.82 -20.59 -34.09
N ALA A 653 -4.69 -19.92 -33.88
CA ALA A 653 -3.90 -19.37 -34.98
C ALA A 653 -3.49 -20.42 -36.02
N GLY A 654 -3.03 -21.57 -35.56
CA GLY A 654 -2.65 -22.68 -36.46
C GLY A 654 -3.78 -23.24 -37.26
N LEU A 655 -4.96 -23.42 -36.68
CA LEU A 655 -6.17 -23.94 -37.32
C LEU A 655 -6.82 -22.92 -38.28
N GLU A 656 -6.92 -21.65 -37.88
CA GLU A 656 -7.54 -20.61 -38.73
C GLU A 656 -6.66 -20.25 -39.93
N GLU A 657 -5.34 -20.19 -39.74
CA GLU A 657 -4.37 -19.98 -40.81
C GLU A 657 -4.18 -21.22 -41.69
N GLY A 658 -4.76 -22.36 -41.32
CA GLY A 658 -4.70 -23.62 -42.05
C GLY A 658 -3.30 -24.23 -42.11
N VAL A 659 -2.39 -23.86 -41.22
CA VAL A 659 -1.06 -24.49 -41.13
C VAL A 659 -1.12 -25.83 -40.39
N ILE A 660 -2.21 -26.09 -39.67
CA ILE A 660 -2.66 -27.39 -39.16
C ILE A 660 -4.17 -27.51 -39.38
N ALA A 661 -4.65 -28.76 -39.43
CA ALA A 661 -6.06 -29.13 -39.33
C ALA A 661 -6.27 -29.94 -38.03
N PRO A 662 -7.52 -30.10 -37.55
CA PRO A 662 -7.79 -30.88 -36.33
C PRO A 662 -7.19 -32.28 -36.31
N ASP A 663 -7.08 -32.94 -37.46
CA ASP A 663 -6.53 -34.27 -37.69
C ASP A 663 -5.05 -34.26 -38.15
N THR A 664 -4.36 -33.12 -38.01
CA THR A 664 -2.93 -33.02 -38.33
C THR A 664 -2.09 -33.62 -37.20
N TYR A 665 -1.39 -34.72 -37.50
CA TYR A 665 -0.46 -35.34 -36.58
C TYR A 665 0.93 -34.72 -36.71
N ILE A 666 1.54 -34.34 -35.57
CA ILE A 666 2.93 -33.91 -35.46
C ILE A 666 3.62 -34.84 -34.49
N THR A 667 4.78 -35.38 -34.89
CA THR A 667 5.57 -36.26 -34.04
C THR A 667 6.53 -35.48 -33.20
N ASP A 668 6.41 -35.58 -31.90
CA ASP A 668 7.33 -34.98 -30.93
C ASP A 668 8.68 -35.68 -30.98
N LEU A 669 9.72 -34.99 -31.35
CA LEU A 669 11.11 -35.48 -31.38
C LEU A 669 11.92 -35.00 -30.17
N ILE A 670 11.26 -34.45 -29.16
CA ILE A 670 11.83 -33.87 -27.91
C ILE A 670 12.57 -32.57 -28.18
N VAL A 671 13.53 -32.55 -29.12
CA VAL A 671 14.34 -31.35 -29.48
C VAL A 671 13.86 -30.81 -30.82
N PHE A 672 13.46 -29.54 -30.82
CA PHE A 672 13.08 -28.82 -32.02
C PHE A 672 14.31 -28.06 -32.56
N ASP A 673 14.90 -28.60 -33.61
CA ASP A 673 16.17 -28.13 -34.18
C ASP A 673 16.04 -27.31 -35.49
N LYS A 674 14.78 -27.00 -35.89
CA LYS A 674 14.50 -26.20 -37.11
C LYS A 674 14.86 -24.73 -36.95
N VAL A 675 15.14 -24.27 -35.74
CA VAL A 675 15.57 -22.92 -35.36
C VAL A 675 16.85 -22.97 -34.53
N GLN A 676 17.54 -21.83 -34.39
CA GLN A 676 18.74 -21.71 -33.56
C GLN A 676 18.60 -20.50 -32.62
N PRO A 677 18.84 -20.69 -31.34
CA PRO A 677 19.15 -21.95 -30.67
C PRO A 677 17.97 -22.94 -30.76
N SER A 678 18.28 -24.28 -30.70
CA SER A 678 17.25 -25.31 -30.67
C SER A 678 16.43 -25.20 -29.36
N ALA A 679 15.13 -25.51 -29.45
CA ALA A 679 14.23 -25.54 -28.30
C ALA A 679 13.89 -26.99 -27.91
N SER A 680 13.65 -27.26 -26.62
CA SER A 680 13.32 -28.59 -26.13
C SER A 680 11.89 -28.66 -25.62
N CYS A 681 11.23 -29.81 -25.82
CA CYS A 681 9.99 -30.10 -25.13
C CYS A 681 10.26 -30.19 -23.61
N TRP A 682 9.26 -29.89 -22.79
CA TRP A 682 9.40 -30.03 -21.33
C TRP A 682 9.70 -31.48 -20.92
N SER A 683 9.07 -32.44 -21.59
CA SER A 683 9.38 -33.88 -21.44
C SER A 683 10.67 -34.21 -22.21
N THR A 684 11.82 -34.10 -21.51
CA THR A 684 13.14 -34.29 -22.15
C THR A 684 13.57 -35.75 -22.28
N GLN A 685 12.88 -36.67 -21.63
CA GLN A 685 13.25 -38.09 -21.62
C GLN A 685 12.24 -38.99 -22.38
N VAL A 686 10.98 -38.56 -22.43
CA VAL A 686 9.89 -39.34 -23.05
C VAL A 686 9.16 -38.49 -24.06
N SER A 687 9.15 -38.93 -25.34
CA SER A 687 8.38 -38.26 -26.40
C SER A 687 6.88 -38.45 -26.19
N HIS A 688 6.09 -37.40 -26.48
CA HIS A 688 4.62 -37.52 -26.53
C HIS A 688 4.12 -38.34 -27.76
N GLY A 689 5.03 -38.76 -28.63
CA GLY A 689 4.69 -39.52 -29.81
C GLY A 689 4.11 -38.67 -30.93
N SER A 690 3.26 -39.27 -31.75
CA SER A 690 2.59 -38.58 -32.85
C SER A 690 1.17 -38.22 -32.40
N ILE A 691 0.93 -36.94 -32.16
CA ILE A 691 -0.29 -36.42 -31.56
C ILE A 691 -0.93 -35.32 -32.43
N GLU A 692 -2.22 -35.15 -32.29
CA GLU A 692 -2.99 -34.05 -32.90
C GLU A 692 -3.25 -32.92 -31.91
N VAL A 693 -3.93 -31.83 -32.33
CA VAL A 693 -4.00 -30.59 -31.57
C VAL A 693 -4.68 -30.71 -30.20
N THR A 694 -5.73 -31.52 -30.05
CA THR A 694 -6.43 -31.70 -28.78
C THR A 694 -5.57 -32.46 -27.78
N ASP A 695 -4.85 -33.49 -28.24
CA ASP A 695 -3.89 -34.21 -27.42
C ASP A 695 -2.63 -33.37 -27.13
N ALA A 696 -2.23 -32.48 -28.05
CA ALA A 696 -1.13 -31.55 -27.82
C ALA A 696 -1.48 -30.49 -26.73
N ILE A 697 -2.73 -30.06 -26.67
CA ILE A 697 -3.22 -29.21 -25.56
C ILE A 697 -3.23 -29.99 -24.25
N LYS A 698 -3.77 -31.24 -24.29
CA LYS A 698 -3.84 -32.16 -23.16
C LYS A 698 -2.46 -32.40 -22.54
N GLU A 699 -1.50 -32.83 -23.35
CA GLU A 699 -0.14 -33.20 -22.93
C GLU A 699 0.77 -31.96 -22.79
N SER A 700 0.22 -30.77 -23.07
CA SER A 700 0.99 -29.51 -23.05
C SER A 700 2.29 -29.58 -23.89
N CYS A 701 2.28 -30.28 -25.01
CA CYS A 701 3.48 -30.59 -25.80
C CYS A 701 4.11 -29.33 -26.41
N ASN A 702 5.26 -28.91 -25.92
CA ASN A 702 5.96 -27.73 -26.47
C ASN A 702 6.38 -27.97 -27.92
N TYR A 703 6.86 -29.19 -28.27
CA TYR A 703 7.32 -29.47 -29.62
C TYR A 703 6.22 -29.27 -30.68
N PHE A 704 4.98 -29.67 -30.35
CA PHE A 704 3.84 -29.47 -31.25
C PHE A 704 3.64 -27.98 -31.53
N PHE A 705 3.62 -27.17 -30.50
CA PHE A 705 3.39 -25.71 -30.61
C PHE A 705 4.60 -24.97 -31.18
N TYR A 706 5.84 -25.44 -30.99
CA TYR A 706 7.01 -24.94 -31.71
C TYR A 706 6.84 -25.16 -33.23
N GLU A 707 6.37 -26.33 -33.62
CA GLU A 707 6.11 -26.62 -35.03
C GLU A 707 4.99 -25.73 -35.59
N VAL A 708 3.92 -25.47 -34.83
CA VAL A 708 2.87 -24.51 -35.23
C VAL A 708 3.46 -23.11 -35.42
N GLY A 709 4.21 -22.58 -34.43
CA GLY A 709 4.88 -21.27 -34.53
C GLY A 709 5.84 -21.17 -35.70
N TYR A 710 6.60 -22.25 -35.98
CA TYR A 710 7.46 -22.35 -37.14
C TYR A 710 6.68 -22.32 -38.47
N ARG A 711 5.57 -23.09 -38.59
CA ARG A 711 4.70 -23.11 -39.78
C ARG A 711 4.00 -21.78 -40.01
N LEU A 712 3.60 -21.08 -38.96
CA LEU A 712 3.09 -19.68 -39.07
C LEU A 712 4.11 -18.75 -39.70
N GLY A 713 5.40 -18.99 -39.51
CA GLY A 713 6.49 -18.25 -40.16
C GLY A 713 6.81 -18.71 -41.59
N GLN A 714 6.20 -19.72 -42.12
CA GLN A 714 6.46 -20.16 -43.50
C GLN A 714 5.67 -19.33 -44.52
N ASP A 715 6.32 -18.92 -45.60
CA ASP A 715 5.69 -18.35 -46.78
C ASP A 715 5.04 -19.44 -47.66
N GLN A 716 4.38 -19.03 -48.74
CA GLN A 716 3.73 -19.93 -49.71
C GLN A 716 4.73 -20.91 -50.36
N ASN A 717 6.04 -20.66 -50.31
CA ASN A 717 7.07 -21.52 -50.83
C ASN A 717 7.72 -22.39 -49.74
N GLY A 718 7.23 -22.34 -48.50
CA GLY A 718 7.76 -23.08 -47.39
C GLY A 718 9.04 -22.48 -46.79
N LYS A 719 9.43 -21.23 -47.17
CA LYS A 719 10.58 -20.57 -46.61
C LYS A 719 10.21 -19.94 -45.29
N TYR A 720 10.96 -20.23 -44.24
CA TYR A 720 10.76 -19.68 -42.89
C TYR A 720 11.23 -18.21 -42.81
N ASN A 721 10.39 -17.37 -42.28
CA ASN A 721 10.65 -15.96 -41.90
C ASN A 721 10.07 -15.69 -40.50
N PRO A 722 10.89 -15.51 -39.48
CA PRO A 722 10.40 -15.28 -38.11
C PRO A 722 9.57 -14.01 -37.98
N GLU A 723 9.89 -12.93 -38.68
CA GLU A 723 9.10 -11.67 -38.65
C GLU A 723 7.68 -11.88 -39.17
N TYR A 724 7.51 -12.70 -40.21
CA TYR A 724 6.19 -13.06 -40.72
C TYR A 724 5.39 -13.89 -39.73
N GLY A 725 6.06 -14.87 -39.09
CA GLY A 725 5.44 -15.73 -38.07
C GLY A 725 4.99 -14.96 -36.84
N ILE A 726 5.84 -14.11 -36.31
CA ILE A 726 5.48 -13.32 -35.12
C ILE A 726 4.36 -12.31 -35.43
N GLN A 727 4.36 -11.69 -36.63
CA GLN A 727 3.28 -10.77 -37.01
C GLN A 727 1.94 -11.48 -37.09
N ARG A 728 1.87 -12.70 -37.64
CA ARG A 728 0.65 -13.50 -37.68
C ARG A 728 0.20 -13.84 -36.25
N LEU A 729 1.10 -14.29 -35.40
CA LEU A 729 0.77 -14.62 -34.00
C LEU A 729 0.27 -13.38 -33.25
N ARG A 730 0.90 -12.21 -33.44
CA ARG A 730 0.45 -10.94 -32.85
C ARG A 730 -0.94 -10.53 -33.27
N ASN A 731 -1.39 -10.85 -34.50
CA ASN A 731 -2.76 -10.59 -34.93
C ASN A 731 -3.75 -11.39 -34.06
N TYR A 732 -3.45 -12.63 -33.75
CA TYR A 732 -4.28 -13.45 -32.84
C TYR A 732 -4.17 -13.00 -31.38
N MET A 733 -3.00 -12.55 -30.94
CA MET A 733 -2.86 -11.91 -29.61
C MET A 733 -3.80 -10.70 -29.49
N ALA A 734 -3.85 -9.83 -30.52
CA ALA A 734 -4.73 -8.67 -30.53
C ALA A 734 -6.22 -9.07 -30.56
N LEU A 735 -6.60 -10.11 -31.33
CA LEU A 735 -7.99 -10.62 -31.33
C LEU A 735 -8.44 -11.07 -29.93
N PHE A 736 -7.56 -11.67 -29.13
CA PHE A 736 -7.85 -12.03 -27.74
C PHE A 736 -7.60 -10.90 -26.75
N GLY A 737 -7.31 -9.68 -27.24
CA GLY A 737 -7.20 -8.46 -26.42
C GLY A 737 -5.86 -8.28 -25.72
N PHE A 738 -4.82 -9.04 -26.04
CA PHE A 738 -3.50 -8.89 -25.42
C PHE A 738 -2.72 -7.65 -25.90
N ASP A 739 -3.32 -6.81 -26.76
CA ASP A 739 -2.77 -5.52 -27.21
C ASP A 739 -3.16 -4.33 -26.32
N ARG A 740 -3.99 -4.56 -25.31
CA ARG A 740 -4.54 -3.52 -24.43
C ARG A 740 -4.89 -4.08 -23.05
N THR A 741 -5.06 -3.20 -22.06
CA THR A 741 -5.55 -3.54 -20.71
C THR A 741 -6.91 -4.23 -20.76
N SER A 742 -7.27 -4.94 -19.69
CA SER A 742 -8.48 -5.77 -19.63
C SER A 742 -9.79 -4.98 -19.64
N GLY A 743 -9.72 -3.69 -19.32
CA GLY A 743 -10.87 -2.79 -19.21
C GLY A 743 -11.42 -2.63 -17.80
N ILE A 744 -10.90 -3.37 -16.84
CA ILE A 744 -11.24 -3.21 -15.41
C ILE A 744 -10.99 -1.76 -14.97
N GLU A 745 -11.88 -1.20 -14.15
CA GLU A 745 -11.86 0.20 -13.70
C GLU A 745 -10.81 0.47 -12.59
N LEU A 746 -9.85 -0.40 -12.45
CA LEU A 746 -8.70 -0.29 -11.55
C LEU A 746 -7.44 0.01 -12.35
N GLU A 747 -6.42 0.51 -11.67
CA GLU A 747 -5.09 0.65 -12.25
C GLU A 747 -4.56 -0.71 -12.72
N GLU A 748 -4.11 -0.80 -13.96
CA GLU A 748 -3.66 -2.02 -14.59
C GLU A 748 -2.39 -1.81 -15.40
N SER A 749 -1.43 -2.72 -15.28
CA SER A 749 -0.20 -2.69 -16.07
C SER A 749 -0.48 -2.98 -17.54
N ASP A 750 0.17 -2.23 -18.44
CA ASP A 750 0.10 -2.48 -19.87
C ASP A 750 0.61 -3.89 -20.23
N PRO A 751 -0.08 -4.61 -21.11
CA PRO A 751 0.36 -5.93 -21.56
C PRO A 751 1.62 -5.83 -22.42
N ASN A 752 2.41 -6.89 -22.44
CA ASN A 752 3.57 -7.00 -23.30
C ASN A 752 3.44 -8.17 -24.27
N MET A 753 3.08 -7.86 -25.51
CA MET A 753 3.04 -8.86 -26.59
C MET A 753 4.45 -9.06 -27.15
N SER A 754 4.92 -10.30 -27.21
CA SER A 754 6.19 -10.64 -27.85
C SER A 754 6.25 -10.11 -29.29
N ASP A 755 7.37 -9.52 -29.63
CA ASP A 755 7.70 -8.99 -30.98
C ASP A 755 8.79 -9.78 -31.69
N MET A 756 9.16 -10.92 -31.12
CA MET A 756 10.25 -11.75 -31.57
C MET A 756 9.95 -13.24 -31.37
N ASP A 757 10.70 -14.07 -32.05
CA ASP A 757 10.73 -15.54 -31.92
C ASP A 757 9.30 -16.19 -31.90
N PRO A 758 8.71 -16.42 -33.08
CA PRO A 758 7.38 -17.02 -33.15
C PRO A 758 7.34 -18.46 -32.61
N VAL A 759 8.47 -19.15 -32.48
CA VAL A 759 8.56 -20.52 -31.95
C VAL A 759 8.42 -20.49 -30.42
N LEU A 760 9.23 -19.70 -29.74
CA LEU A 760 9.11 -19.55 -28.28
C LEU A 760 7.83 -18.79 -27.87
N SER A 761 7.43 -17.78 -28.66
CA SER A 761 6.17 -17.06 -28.41
C SER A 761 4.94 -17.96 -28.53
N ALA A 762 4.97 -19.00 -29.37
CA ALA A 762 3.87 -19.93 -29.53
C ALA A 762 3.56 -20.78 -28.29
N ILE A 763 4.48 -20.87 -27.33
CA ILE A 763 4.25 -21.52 -26.04
C ILE A 763 4.08 -20.51 -24.89
N GLY A 764 3.86 -19.22 -25.22
CA GLY A 764 3.66 -18.17 -24.23
C GLY A 764 4.95 -17.72 -23.52
N GLN A 765 6.09 -17.96 -24.12
CA GLN A 765 7.40 -17.53 -23.62
C GLN A 765 7.94 -16.34 -24.46
N ALA A 766 9.22 -16.16 -24.53
CA ALA A 766 9.91 -15.02 -25.11
C ALA A 766 9.58 -13.72 -24.32
N ARG A 767 9.02 -12.69 -24.95
CA ARG A 767 8.68 -11.41 -24.30
C ARG A 767 7.22 -11.29 -23.90
N ASN A 768 6.42 -12.35 -24.05
CA ASN A 768 5.03 -12.32 -23.59
C ASN A 768 4.96 -12.12 -22.07
N SER A 769 4.22 -11.12 -21.63
CA SER A 769 4.03 -10.86 -20.20
C SER A 769 2.69 -10.14 -19.96
N TYR A 770 1.82 -10.75 -19.17
CA TYR A 770 0.45 -10.32 -18.97
C TYR A 770 0.05 -10.38 -17.50
N THR A 771 -0.94 -9.55 -17.13
CA THR A 771 -1.54 -9.59 -15.79
C THR A 771 -2.55 -10.72 -15.67
N PRO A 772 -2.88 -11.19 -14.46
CA PRO A 772 -3.97 -12.14 -14.23
C PRO A 772 -5.32 -11.67 -14.78
N SER A 773 -5.63 -10.37 -14.72
CA SER A 773 -6.84 -9.78 -15.31
C SER A 773 -6.88 -9.91 -16.83
N GLN A 774 -5.74 -9.70 -17.51
CA GLN A 774 -5.63 -9.89 -18.96
C GLN A 774 -5.78 -11.36 -19.35
N LEU A 775 -5.22 -12.29 -18.57
CA LEU A 775 -5.42 -13.72 -18.75
C LEU A 775 -6.88 -14.12 -18.49
N ALA A 776 -7.54 -13.51 -17.49
CA ALA A 776 -8.96 -13.75 -17.21
C ALA A 776 -9.84 -13.29 -18.37
N ARG A 777 -9.57 -12.11 -18.96
CA ARG A 777 -10.27 -11.67 -20.17
C ARG A 777 -10.10 -12.63 -21.33
N TYR A 778 -8.89 -13.10 -21.55
CA TYR A 778 -8.57 -14.08 -22.58
C TYR A 778 -9.37 -15.37 -22.40
N ILE A 779 -9.37 -15.96 -21.18
CA ILE A 779 -10.10 -17.21 -20.95
C ILE A 779 -11.62 -17.00 -20.98
N THR A 780 -12.12 -15.80 -20.60
CA THR A 780 -13.52 -15.41 -20.77
C THR A 780 -13.94 -15.45 -22.25
N ALA A 781 -13.09 -14.90 -23.14
CA ALA A 781 -13.33 -14.96 -24.58
C ALA A 781 -13.24 -16.38 -25.14
N VAL A 782 -12.39 -17.25 -24.59
CA VAL A 782 -12.36 -18.67 -24.92
C VAL A 782 -13.65 -19.35 -24.49
N ALA A 783 -14.06 -19.18 -23.22
CA ALA A 783 -15.25 -19.82 -22.65
C ALA A 783 -16.56 -19.41 -23.34
N SER A 784 -16.67 -18.15 -23.79
CA SER A 784 -17.81 -17.62 -24.56
C SER A 784 -17.78 -17.96 -26.06
N ARG A 785 -16.73 -18.66 -26.53
CA ARG A 785 -16.50 -18.97 -27.94
C ARG A 785 -16.39 -17.73 -28.83
N GLY A 786 -15.73 -16.69 -28.31
CA GLY A 786 -15.31 -15.54 -29.12
C GLY A 786 -15.81 -14.19 -28.66
N ASP A 787 -16.68 -14.08 -27.68
CA ASP A 787 -17.12 -12.77 -27.19
C ASP A 787 -16.00 -12.16 -26.31
N LEU A 788 -15.33 -11.16 -26.85
CA LEU A 788 -14.30 -10.41 -26.13
C LEU A 788 -14.94 -9.21 -25.43
N TYR A 789 -14.93 -9.22 -24.12
CA TYR A 789 -15.45 -8.13 -23.28
C TYR A 789 -14.35 -7.18 -22.82
N ASN A 790 -14.72 -5.92 -22.54
CA ASN A 790 -14.06 -5.21 -21.45
C ASN A 790 -14.57 -5.81 -20.15
N LEU A 791 -13.67 -6.32 -19.33
CA LEU A 791 -14.06 -6.79 -18.01
C LEU A 791 -14.46 -5.60 -17.13
N SER A 792 -15.42 -5.79 -16.25
CA SER A 792 -15.86 -4.74 -15.34
C SER A 792 -16.04 -5.28 -13.91
N VAL A 793 -15.62 -4.50 -12.93
CA VAL A 793 -15.92 -4.71 -11.51
C VAL A 793 -17.16 -3.90 -11.07
N LEU A 794 -17.75 -3.12 -11.98
CA LEU A 794 -18.92 -2.28 -11.71
C LEU A 794 -20.18 -2.86 -12.33
N ASP A 795 -21.26 -2.85 -11.55
CA ASP A 795 -22.63 -3.14 -11.99
C ASP A 795 -23.37 -1.83 -12.31
N LYS A 796 -23.51 -0.94 -11.33
CA LYS A 796 -24.26 0.31 -11.49
C LYS A 796 -23.84 1.39 -10.51
N LEU A 797 -24.20 2.63 -10.86
CA LEU A 797 -24.10 3.82 -10.04
C LEU A 797 -25.52 4.30 -9.68
N THR A 798 -25.79 4.56 -8.42
CA THR A 798 -27.06 5.13 -7.95
C THR A 798 -26.81 6.38 -7.12
N ASN A 799 -27.80 7.27 -7.03
CA ASN A 799 -27.72 8.37 -6.07
C ASN A 799 -28.04 7.89 -4.64
N SER A 800 -27.94 8.78 -3.68
CA SER A 800 -28.24 8.51 -2.25
C SER A 800 -29.70 8.06 -1.96
N LYS A 801 -30.58 8.07 -2.97
CA LYS A 801 -31.98 7.61 -2.92
C LYS A 801 -32.19 6.31 -3.72
N ASP A 802 -31.11 5.60 -4.05
CA ASP A 802 -31.09 4.37 -4.85
C ASP A 802 -31.68 4.51 -6.26
N GLN A 803 -31.70 5.74 -6.84
CA GLN A 803 -32.10 5.93 -8.21
C GLN A 803 -30.91 5.70 -9.13
N LEU A 804 -31.10 4.87 -10.15
CA LEU A 804 -30.08 4.56 -11.14
C LEU A 804 -29.59 5.83 -11.88
N ILE A 805 -28.30 6.08 -11.87
CA ILE A 805 -27.62 7.14 -12.59
C ILE A 805 -26.97 6.58 -13.85
N LYS A 806 -26.23 5.47 -13.68
CA LYS A 806 -25.50 4.83 -14.77
C LYS A 806 -25.49 3.32 -14.57
N ASP A 807 -25.66 2.61 -15.67
CA ASP A 807 -25.48 1.16 -15.76
C ASP A 807 -24.12 0.88 -16.40
N TYR A 808 -23.38 -0.09 -15.86
CA TYR A 808 -22.03 -0.46 -16.28
C TYR A 808 -21.97 -1.86 -16.89
N THR A 809 -23.10 -2.38 -17.39
CA THR A 809 -23.11 -3.68 -18.05
C THR A 809 -21.97 -3.76 -19.07
N PRO A 810 -21.06 -4.75 -18.94
CA PRO A 810 -19.92 -4.87 -19.85
C PRO A 810 -20.35 -5.03 -21.30
N GLU A 811 -19.63 -4.37 -22.21
CA GLU A 811 -19.90 -4.44 -23.63
C GLU A 811 -18.97 -5.44 -24.32
N ILE A 812 -19.51 -6.18 -25.29
CA ILE A 812 -18.68 -6.98 -26.20
C ILE A 812 -17.93 -6.00 -27.11
N ILE A 813 -16.60 -6.00 -27.00
CA ILE A 813 -15.73 -5.15 -27.84
C ILE A 813 -15.65 -5.72 -29.26
N GLU A 814 -15.54 -7.06 -29.34
CA GLU A 814 -15.34 -7.78 -30.58
C GLU A 814 -15.86 -9.20 -30.43
N HIS A 815 -16.40 -9.77 -31.50
CA HIS A 815 -16.71 -11.19 -31.61
C HIS A 815 -15.68 -11.86 -32.52
N ILE A 816 -14.94 -12.82 -31.96
CA ILE A 816 -13.91 -13.58 -32.66
C ILE A 816 -14.58 -14.68 -33.49
N ASP A 817 -14.74 -14.45 -34.80
CA ASP A 817 -15.41 -15.36 -35.73
C ASP A 817 -14.47 -16.46 -36.22
N PHE A 818 -14.20 -17.47 -35.36
CA PHE A 818 -13.48 -18.67 -35.75
C PHE A 818 -14.45 -19.79 -36.18
N LYS A 819 -13.92 -20.73 -36.95
CA LYS A 819 -14.67 -21.93 -37.29
C LYS A 819 -15.08 -22.68 -36.03
N GLU A 820 -16.28 -23.25 -36.05
CA GLU A 820 -16.78 -24.11 -34.97
C GLU A 820 -15.82 -25.29 -34.66
N SER A 821 -15.15 -25.84 -35.69
CA SER A 821 -14.13 -26.88 -35.50
C SER A 821 -12.91 -26.42 -34.69
N THR A 822 -12.56 -25.14 -34.78
CA THR A 822 -11.46 -24.53 -34.02
C THR A 822 -11.84 -24.43 -32.53
N TRP A 823 -13.02 -23.86 -32.23
CA TRP A 823 -13.54 -23.81 -30.88
C TRP A 823 -13.70 -25.19 -30.25
N ASN A 824 -14.24 -26.17 -31.00
CA ASN A 824 -14.41 -27.53 -30.51
C ASN A 824 -13.06 -28.19 -30.18
N ALA A 825 -12.03 -27.98 -31.02
CA ALA A 825 -10.69 -28.52 -30.74
C ALA A 825 -10.06 -27.93 -29.48
N ILE A 826 -10.23 -26.63 -29.25
CA ILE A 826 -9.76 -25.94 -28.04
C ILE A 826 -10.49 -26.48 -26.80
N PHE A 827 -11.83 -26.51 -26.84
CA PHE A 827 -12.65 -26.97 -25.72
C PHE A 827 -12.36 -28.42 -25.37
N GLU A 828 -12.31 -29.30 -26.37
CA GLU A 828 -11.97 -30.73 -26.18
C GLU A 828 -10.55 -30.92 -25.60
N GLY A 829 -9.59 -30.13 -26.12
CA GLY A 829 -8.21 -30.16 -25.61
C GLY A 829 -8.15 -29.76 -24.14
N MET A 830 -8.83 -28.67 -23.74
CA MET A 830 -8.89 -28.20 -22.36
C MET A 830 -9.64 -29.15 -21.43
N TYR A 831 -10.71 -29.82 -21.92
CA TYR A 831 -11.43 -30.83 -21.18
C TYR A 831 -10.53 -32.06 -20.91
N LYS A 832 -9.79 -32.51 -21.94
CA LYS A 832 -8.84 -33.62 -21.83
C LYS A 832 -7.73 -33.37 -20.80
N VAL A 833 -7.32 -32.13 -20.58
CA VAL A 833 -6.33 -31.76 -19.50
C VAL A 833 -6.82 -32.25 -18.15
N ILE A 834 -8.09 -32.02 -17.84
CA ILE A 834 -8.70 -32.41 -16.55
C ILE A 834 -8.87 -33.93 -16.44
N GLY A 835 -9.37 -34.57 -17.52
CA GLY A 835 -9.79 -35.99 -17.47
C GLY A 835 -8.65 -37.01 -17.50
N ASN A 836 -7.49 -36.66 -18.08
CA ASN A 836 -6.43 -37.66 -18.43
C ASN A 836 -5.00 -37.19 -18.08
N SER A 837 -4.83 -36.21 -17.25
CA SER A 837 -3.53 -35.70 -16.83
C SER A 837 -3.29 -35.91 -15.35
N SER A 838 -2.19 -35.37 -14.82
CA SER A 838 -1.94 -35.25 -13.37
C SER A 838 -3.07 -34.52 -12.61
N PHE A 839 -3.89 -33.72 -13.31
CA PHE A 839 -5.05 -33.01 -12.75
C PHE A 839 -6.26 -33.93 -12.48
N ASN A 840 -6.33 -35.15 -13.05
CA ASN A 840 -7.43 -36.04 -12.75
C ASN A 840 -7.59 -36.33 -11.26
N SER A 841 -6.50 -36.47 -10.52
CA SER A 841 -6.56 -36.68 -9.07
C SER A 841 -7.02 -35.42 -8.30
N VAL A 842 -6.75 -34.21 -8.82
CA VAL A 842 -7.16 -32.93 -8.22
C VAL A 842 -8.66 -32.73 -8.38
N PHE A 843 -9.21 -33.02 -9.57
CA PHE A 843 -10.59 -32.72 -9.94
C PHE A 843 -11.54 -33.93 -9.79
N ALA A 844 -11.03 -35.10 -9.34
CA ALA A 844 -11.79 -36.37 -9.33
C ALA A 844 -13.03 -36.36 -8.42
N ASP A 845 -13.10 -35.47 -7.45
CA ASP A 845 -14.20 -35.31 -6.50
C ASP A 845 -15.23 -34.22 -6.90
N LEU A 846 -15.06 -33.60 -8.08
CA LEU A 846 -16.07 -32.71 -8.65
C LEU A 846 -17.08 -33.46 -9.51
N ASP A 847 -18.37 -33.22 -9.28
CA ASP A 847 -19.46 -33.78 -10.10
C ASP A 847 -19.73 -32.97 -11.38
N ILE A 848 -19.13 -31.75 -11.51
CA ILE A 848 -19.21 -30.91 -12.72
C ILE A 848 -18.03 -31.16 -13.66
N GLU A 849 -18.32 -31.09 -14.96
CA GLU A 849 -17.27 -31.14 -15.98
C GLU A 849 -16.56 -29.81 -16.10
N VAL A 850 -15.23 -29.82 -16.02
CA VAL A 850 -14.37 -28.65 -16.07
C VAL A 850 -13.46 -28.73 -17.29
N ALA A 851 -13.25 -27.60 -17.94
CA ALA A 851 -12.19 -27.43 -18.93
C ALA A 851 -11.11 -26.51 -18.35
N GLY A 852 -9.85 -26.88 -18.50
CA GLY A 852 -8.76 -26.08 -17.94
C GLY A 852 -7.45 -26.21 -18.69
N LYS A 853 -6.50 -25.33 -18.39
CA LYS A 853 -5.14 -25.43 -18.92
C LYS A 853 -4.16 -24.93 -17.86
N SER A 854 -3.19 -25.76 -17.61
CA SER A 854 -2.04 -25.48 -16.76
C SER A 854 -1.00 -24.63 -17.49
N GLY A 855 -0.24 -23.84 -16.75
CA GLY A 855 0.90 -23.07 -17.23
C GLY A 855 2.00 -23.03 -16.19
N THR A 856 3.22 -23.25 -16.64
CA THR A 856 4.42 -23.05 -15.84
C THR A 856 5.30 -22.05 -16.56
N ALA A 857 5.75 -21.03 -15.85
CA ALA A 857 6.59 -19.98 -16.42
C ALA A 857 7.85 -19.81 -15.57
N GLN A 858 9.01 -19.99 -16.18
CA GLN A 858 10.30 -19.76 -15.55
C GLN A 858 10.72 -18.30 -15.79
N GLU A 859 10.95 -17.56 -14.72
CA GLU A 859 11.46 -16.20 -14.78
C GLU A 859 12.94 -16.14 -14.39
N ASN A 860 13.33 -16.94 -13.41
CA ASN A 860 14.67 -16.95 -12.83
C ASN A 860 15.09 -18.39 -12.52
N GLU A 861 16.31 -18.78 -12.94
CA GLU A 861 16.86 -20.11 -12.66
C GLU A 861 17.12 -20.39 -11.17
N LYS A 862 17.18 -19.32 -10.34
CA LYS A 862 17.46 -19.42 -8.90
C LYS A 862 16.21 -19.44 -8.01
N ARG A 863 15.03 -19.17 -8.57
CA ARG A 863 13.75 -19.15 -7.86
C ARG A 863 12.83 -20.21 -8.46
N PRO A 864 11.84 -20.70 -7.69
CA PRO A 864 10.83 -21.63 -8.23
C PRO A 864 10.06 -21.04 -9.41
N ASP A 865 9.51 -21.91 -10.25
CA ASP A 865 8.67 -21.49 -11.37
C ASP A 865 7.33 -20.91 -10.89
N HIS A 866 6.74 -20.01 -11.69
CA HIS A 866 5.37 -19.56 -11.46
C HIS A 866 4.38 -20.67 -11.84
N GLY A 867 3.37 -20.88 -10.98
CA GLY A 867 2.24 -21.74 -11.28
C GLY A 867 1.06 -20.95 -11.82
N LEU A 868 0.53 -21.36 -12.99
CA LEU A 868 -0.65 -20.75 -13.58
C LEU A 868 -1.70 -21.82 -13.86
N PHE A 869 -2.97 -21.46 -13.70
CA PHE A 869 -4.07 -22.31 -14.13
C PHE A 869 -5.24 -21.45 -14.59
N VAL A 870 -5.78 -21.76 -15.76
CA VAL A 870 -6.98 -21.12 -16.31
C VAL A 870 -8.03 -22.16 -16.58
N SER A 871 -9.29 -21.90 -16.24
CA SER A 871 -10.38 -22.87 -16.38
C SER A 871 -11.72 -22.20 -16.57
N PHE A 872 -12.68 -22.97 -17.02
CA PHE A 872 -14.09 -22.61 -17.01
C PHE A 872 -14.97 -23.82 -16.68
N ALA A 873 -16.14 -23.58 -16.14
CA ALA A 873 -17.11 -24.61 -15.79
C ALA A 873 -18.55 -24.05 -15.84
N PRO A 874 -19.58 -24.92 -16.06
CA PRO A 874 -19.47 -26.28 -16.61
C PRO A 874 -18.93 -26.30 -18.06
N TYR A 875 -18.39 -27.41 -18.48
CA TYR A 875 -17.84 -27.56 -19.85
C TYR A 875 -18.83 -27.25 -20.99
N ASP A 876 -20.06 -27.77 -20.89
CA ASP A 876 -21.08 -27.60 -21.95
C ASP A 876 -21.74 -26.23 -21.98
N ASP A 877 -21.87 -25.54 -20.82
CA ASP A 877 -22.48 -24.21 -20.69
C ASP A 877 -21.70 -23.38 -19.66
N PRO A 878 -20.58 -22.80 -20.03
CA PRO A 878 -19.74 -22.05 -19.10
C PRO A 878 -20.48 -20.95 -18.36
N GLN A 879 -20.41 -20.96 -17.02
CA GLN A 879 -21.03 -19.99 -16.11
C GLN A 879 -19.99 -19.20 -15.34
N ILE A 880 -18.79 -19.72 -15.21
CA ILE A 880 -17.69 -19.06 -14.53
C ILE A 880 -16.36 -19.44 -15.17
N THR A 881 -15.44 -18.49 -15.25
CA THR A 881 -14.03 -18.76 -15.49
C THR A 881 -13.25 -18.52 -14.20
N VAL A 882 -12.16 -19.24 -14.01
CA VAL A 882 -11.25 -19.05 -12.88
C VAL A 882 -9.82 -19.05 -13.39
N THR A 883 -9.12 -17.94 -13.15
CA THR A 883 -7.71 -17.74 -13.47
C THR A 883 -6.93 -17.62 -12.19
N VAL A 884 -5.94 -18.50 -11.96
CA VAL A 884 -5.08 -18.48 -10.77
C VAL A 884 -3.63 -18.34 -11.20
N VAL A 885 -2.92 -17.42 -10.54
CA VAL A 885 -1.48 -17.23 -10.71
C VAL A 885 -0.82 -17.25 -9.33
N LEU A 886 0.09 -18.18 -9.13
CA LEU A 886 0.94 -18.28 -7.94
C LEU A 886 2.39 -17.98 -8.33
N PRO A 887 2.86 -16.74 -8.10
CA PRO A 887 4.27 -16.42 -8.32
C PRO A 887 5.17 -17.32 -7.48
N PHE A 888 6.17 -17.91 -8.13
CA PHE A 888 7.10 -18.85 -7.50
C PHE A 888 6.41 -20.03 -6.77
N GLY A 889 5.23 -20.45 -7.29
CA GLY A 889 4.36 -21.47 -6.69
C GLY A 889 4.81 -22.91 -6.93
N TYR A 890 6.02 -23.13 -7.43
CA TYR A 890 6.65 -24.42 -7.76
C TYR A 890 6.02 -25.17 -8.93
N GLY A 891 4.78 -24.91 -9.29
CA GLY A 891 4.14 -25.57 -10.41
C GLY A 891 2.65 -25.31 -10.52
N SER A 892 2.09 -25.62 -11.67
CA SER A 892 0.68 -25.36 -12.01
C SER A 892 -0.31 -26.24 -11.24
N TYR A 893 0.14 -27.35 -10.64
CA TYR A 893 -0.70 -28.23 -9.83
C TYR A 893 -1.34 -27.47 -8.67
N ASN A 894 -0.56 -26.66 -7.95
CA ASN A 894 -1.03 -25.87 -6.83
C ASN A 894 -2.07 -24.82 -7.26
N SER A 895 -1.84 -24.15 -8.38
CA SER A 895 -2.82 -23.21 -8.96
C SER A 895 -4.11 -23.91 -9.40
N GLY A 896 -3.99 -25.15 -9.90
CA GLY A 896 -5.14 -26.00 -10.24
C GLY A 896 -5.95 -26.43 -9.02
N SER A 897 -5.28 -26.69 -7.88
CA SER A 897 -5.93 -27.00 -6.60
C SER A 897 -6.79 -25.81 -6.10
N VAL A 898 -6.25 -24.60 -6.15
CA VAL A 898 -7.02 -23.38 -5.82
C VAL A 898 -8.24 -23.23 -6.73
N ALA A 899 -8.04 -23.36 -8.06
CA ALA A 899 -9.13 -23.23 -9.03
C ALA A 899 -10.22 -24.28 -8.79
N LYS A 900 -9.84 -25.55 -8.56
CA LYS A 900 -10.76 -26.64 -8.23
C LYS A 900 -11.57 -26.32 -6.97
N ASN A 901 -10.92 -25.87 -5.91
CA ASN A 901 -11.60 -25.56 -4.66
C ASN A 901 -12.56 -24.37 -4.81
N MET A 902 -12.19 -23.37 -5.62
CA MET A 902 -13.09 -22.27 -5.95
C MET A 902 -14.32 -22.74 -6.73
N LEU A 903 -14.17 -23.58 -7.74
CA LEU A 903 -15.27 -24.17 -8.50
C LEU A 903 -16.17 -25.02 -7.61
N SER A 904 -15.58 -25.84 -6.72
CA SER A 904 -16.31 -26.63 -5.72
C SER A 904 -17.21 -25.75 -4.85
N TYR A 905 -16.68 -24.62 -4.40
CA TYR A 905 -17.44 -23.64 -3.60
C TYR A 905 -18.59 -23.01 -4.39
N VAL A 906 -18.32 -22.54 -5.60
CA VAL A 906 -19.32 -21.87 -6.46
C VAL A 906 -20.50 -22.77 -6.78
N PHE A 907 -20.25 -24.05 -7.04
CA PHE A 907 -21.30 -25.02 -7.38
C PHE A 907 -21.86 -25.79 -6.19
N HIS A 908 -21.53 -25.37 -4.95
CA HIS A 908 -21.98 -25.99 -3.70
C HIS A 908 -21.66 -27.50 -3.60
N GLU A 909 -20.64 -27.93 -4.30
CA GLU A 909 -20.12 -29.27 -4.13
C GLU A 909 -19.30 -29.33 -2.85
N ASN A 910 -19.27 -30.49 -2.18
CA ASN A 910 -18.67 -30.69 -0.86
C ASN A 910 -17.30 -29.97 -0.74
N VAL A 911 -17.34 -28.73 -0.32
CA VAL A 911 -16.14 -28.07 0.20
C VAL A 911 -15.83 -28.79 1.49
N ALA A 912 -14.75 -29.54 1.52
CA ALA A 912 -14.27 -30.13 2.76
C ALA A 912 -14.08 -28.97 3.75
N SER A 913 -15.04 -28.79 4.65
CA SER A 913 -14.95 -27.79 5.71
C SER A 913 -13.66 -28.05 6.47
N ASN A 914 -12.80 -27.09 6.54
CA ASN A 914 -11.63 -26.90 7.40
C ASN A 914 -11.33 -27.99 8.41
N GLY A 915 -11.11 -29.22 7.96
CA GLY A 915 -10.50 -30.26 8.73
C GLY A 915 -9.09 -30.42 8.22
N LYS A 916 -8.11 -29.92 9.00
CA LYS A 916 -6.67 -30.13 8.88
C LYS A 916 -6.26 -30.86 7.59
N ARG A 917 -6.10 -30.13 6.48
CA ARG A 917 -5.57 -30.72 5.26
C ARG A 917 -4.10 -31.06 5.49
N GLN A 918 -3.79 -32.36 5.46
CA GLN A 918 -2.45 -32.78 5.07
C GLN A 918 -2.26 -32.33 3.63
N ALA A 919 -1.20 -31.55 3.34
CA ALA A 919 -0.76 -31.29 1.98
C ALA A 919 -0.75 -32.61 1.21
N ALA A 920 -1.36 -32.67 0.04
CA ALA A 920 -1.33 -33.84 -0.77
C ALA A 920 0.14 -34.18 -1.01
N ASN A 921 0.55 -35.45 -0.72
CA ASN A 921 1.90 -35.94 -1.00
C ASN A 921 2.11 -35.92 -2.51
N VAL A 922 2.60 -34.82 -3.01
CA VAL A 922 3.13 -34.73 -4.36
C VAL A 922 4.63 -34.92 -4.24
N ASP A 923 5.09 -36.11 -4.54
CA ASP A 923 6.52 -36.40 -4.67
C ASP A 923 7.15 -35.42 -5.66
N GLY A 924 8.24 -34.79 -5.18
CA GLY A 924 8.81 -33.58 -5.71
C GLY A 924 9.04 -33.50 -7.21
N ASN A 925 9.07 -32.27 -7.67
CA ASN A 925 9.78 -31.70 -8.83
C ASN A 925 9.73 -32.40 -10.20
N THR A 926 8.75 -33.28 -10.49
CA THR A 926 8.66 -33.94 -11.79
C THR A 926 7.33 -33.76 -12.51
N VAL A 927 6.48 -32.86 -12.02
CA VAL A 927 5.29 -32.45 -12.76
C VAL A 927 5.51 -30.99 -13.23
N SER A 928 6.50 -30.84 -14.10
CA SER A 928 6.44 -29.77 -15.09
C SER A 928 5.39 -30.15 -16.11
N ASP A 929 4.55 -29.23 -16.52
CA ASP A 929 3.51 -29.45 -17.54
C ASP A 929 3.98 -30.15 -18.77
#